data_c4743e0e84213028985d2e317f665d14
#
_entry.id   c4743e0e84213028985d2e317f665d14
#
_cell.length_a   1.000
_cell.length_b   1.000
_cell.length_c   1.000
_cell.angle_alpha   90.00
_cell.angle_beta   90.00
_cell.angle_gamma   90.00
#
_symmetry.space_group_name_H-M   'P 1'
#
loop_
_entity.id
_entity.type
_entity.pdbx_description
1 polymer ?
#
loop_
_entity_poly.entity_id
_entity_poly.type
_entity_poly.pdbx_seq_one_letter_code
_entity_poly.pdbx_strand_id
1 'polypeptide(L)'
;MGVGIKEIVIASYLHDVGKFAQRAERKDFYDKNMEGQLCKAAKDGHYGYQHAVYTFGFLEKYRDIFPDDVSALDIRRLASNHHTPSEYDEWLIAQGDRLSSGADRCAVLNDSAYYEDPAKFYEKPLVHILSSISIENQAKNIAYCPLSQLESDAILSTKDKKIDKAKYNELWKKFEDEFSKLKAKNSTDFIYSLDKLLEKYWWCIPSATNSDADISLYQHSKTTAAFASALYEYHKDSNSENEEALKNSEEKKFLFLKGDISGIQKYIFDLKTNENSSKLLRAKSYEIAELGENLSKEIVTRFNMSIANVITSAGGNFMVLLPNTKDIKGKIEQLQTEKEEEFLKNFAGKFSVIISDGVEASENDVQQKNAQRLINKIGDNADDCKQKKMQKALIKNGAILNAFYEKLSKNGECKACGVFPAESENELCKHCKELINDGGKLARKEIPPYVAPKNEWGEIITFAEIAEKSTGNKKLAMFKADIDNLGLVFSSSLKERMSFSRYADMSHKLHYFFSAYYAYFVEKHTCVMKDKDGKECNVFYKDVIYTVFSGGDDLCILGAWNAVMQFAADFHDEIEKLTNNNPSVTLSGGIVLASPSTPVALIAEMAENELEKSKHRTDQNGHTVKNAITVFDTTVDWETYRNCLNDGKKLQSCLESNDADKKLSTGVVYKMIDFTNRAEKVKSGNVGDLLRPRTWKSNFCYVVARNVKDEKLREWLLSFGTSPEAMTNFRIAVCYALYTQRKS
;
A
#
# COMPACT_ATOMS: atom_id res chain seq x y z
N MET A 1 23.35 -36.13 -1.81
CA MET A 1 23.44 -34.85 -2.54
C MET A 1 23.80 -33.82 -1.47
N GLY A 2 24.63 -32.82 -1.78
CA GLY A 2 24.89 -31.74 -0.83
C GLY A 2 23.65 -30.83 -0.68
N VAL A 3 23.60 -30.02 0.39
CA VAL A 3 22.55 -29.08 0.66
C VAL A 3 22.43 -28.08 -0.50
N GLY A 4 21.22 -27.87 -1.01
CA GLY A 4 20.94 -26.93 -2.08
C GLY A 4 20.33 -25.62 -1.57
N ILE A 5 20.25 -24.62 -2.43
CA ILE A 5 19.67 -23.31 -2.07
C ILE A 5 18.22 -23.42 -1.57
N LYS A 6 17.46 -24.40 -2.03
CA LYS A 6 16.06 -24.58 -1.66
C LYS A 6 15.90 -25.06 -0.23
N GLU A 7 16.77 -25.97 0.22
CA GLU A 7 16.84 -26.37 1.64
C GLU A 7 17.21 -25.18 2.52
N ILE A 8 18.19 -24.36 2.11
CA ILE A 8 18.58 -23.13 2.83
C ILE A 8 17.38 -22.19 2.98
N VAL A 9 16.63 -21.94 1.90
CA VAL A 9 15.47 -21.04 1.91
C VAL A 9 14.35 -21.57 2.82
N ILE A 10 13.98 -22.86 2.67
CA ILE A 10 12.90 -23.45 3.47
C ILE A 10 13.30 -23.50 4.95
N ALA A 11 14.53 -23.92 5.26
CA ALA A 11 15.03 -23.95 6.63
C ALA A 11 15.08 -22.55 7.25
N SER A 12 15.51 -21.55 6.50
CA SER A 12 15.50 -20.14 6.96
C SER A 12 14.11 -19.60 7.22
N TYR A 13 13.12 -19.94 6.40
CA TYR A 13 11.73 -19.58 6.69
C TYR A 13 11.22 -20.21 7.98
N LEU A 14 11.59 -21.45 8.26
CA LEU A 14 11.07 -22.25 9.38
C LEU A 14 11.95 -22.26 10.64
N HIS A 15 13.12 -21.59 10.63
CA HIS A 15 14.09 -21.66 11.74
C HIS A 15 13.48 -21.25 13.09
N ASP A 16 12.57 -20.31 13.08
CA ASP A 16 11.92 -19.72 14.23
C ASP A 16 10.46 -20.17 14.46
N VAL A 17 9.97 -21.21 13.75
CA VAL A 17 8.61 -21.75 13.96
C VAL A 17 8.39 -22.15 15.42
N GLY A 18 9.44 -22.58 16.11
CA GLY A 18 9.43 -22.90 17.53
C GLY A 18 9.07 -21.74 18.44
N LYS A 19 9.32 -20.48 18.05
CA LYS A 19 8.86 -19.30 18.81
C LYS A 19 7.34 -19.22 18.86
N PHE A 20 6.65 -19.55 17.77
CA PHE A 20 5.20 -19.62 17.75
C PHE A 20 4.69 -20.84 18.53
N ALA A 21 5.28 -22.03 18.32
CA ALA A 21 4.93 -23.24 19.05
C ALA A 21 5.09 -23.06 20.58
N GLN A 22 6.16 -22.42 21.02
CA GLN A 22 6.42 -22.12 22.42
C GLN A 22 5.37 -21.19 23.03
N ARG A 23 4.97 -20.11 22.32
CA ARG A 23 3.89 -19.20 22.74
C ARG A 23 2.53 -19.88 22.80
N ALA A 24 2.28 -20.84 21.91
CA ALA A 24 1.09 -21.67 21.90
C ALA A 24 1.18 -22.88 22.86
N GLU A 25 2.21 -22.96 23.72
CA GLU A 25 2.44 -24.01 24.71
C GLU A 25 2.39 -25.43 24.11
N ARG A 26 2.91 -25.63 22.91
CA ARG A 26 2.92 -26.90 22.19
C ARG A 26 4.03 -27.83 22.71
N LYS A 27 3.88 -28.27 23.96
CA LYS A 27 4.85 -29.14 24.63
C LYS A 27 5.07 -30.50 23.93
N ASP A 28 4.17 -30.91 23.06
CA ASP A 28 4.27 -32.09 22.20
C ASP A 28 5.43 -32.01 21.21
N PHE A 29 5.97 -30.82 20.91
CA PHE A 29 7.16 -30.62 20.08
C PHE A 29 8.47 -30.51 20.88
N TYR A 30 8.40 -30.52 22.20
CA TYR A 30 9.56 -30.29 23.05
C TYR A 30 10.16 -31.58 23.61
N ASP A 31 11.31 -31.94 23.08
CA ASP A 31 12.13 -33.05 23.62
C ASP A 31 13.31 -32.51 24.45
N LYS A 32 13.24 -32.67 25.77
CA LYS A 32 14.26 -32.20 26.70
C LYS A 32 15.66 -32.78 26.42
N ASN A 33 15.75 -33.98 25.83
CA ASN A 33 17.03 -34.60 25.51
C ASN A 33 17.80 -33.83 24.41
N MET A 34 17.10 -33.01 23.62
CA MET A 34 17.69 -32.20 22.55
C MET A 34 18.28 -30.86 23.04
N GLU A 35 18.00 -30.44 24.29
CA GLU A 35 18.48 -29.15 24.81
C GLU A 35 20.01 -29.01 24.72
N GLY A 36 20.73 -30.03 25.09
CA GLY A 36 22.20 -30.01 25.08
C GLY A 36 22.84 -29.90 23.68
N GLN A 37 22.08 -30.22 22.62
CA GLN A 37 22.55 -30.17 21.25
C GLN A 37 22.13 -28.85 20.54
N LEU A 38 20.90 -28.39 20.78
CA LEU A 38 20.28 -27.32 20.04
C LEU A 38 20.28 -25.95 20.75
N CYS A 39 20.48 -25.97 22.09
CA CYS A 39 20.39 -24.77 22.90
C CYS A 39 21.75 -24.34 23.44
N LYS A 40 21.96 -23.03 23.58
CA LYS A 40 23.16 -22.51 24.26
C LYS A 40 23.00 -22.63 25.77
N ALA A 41 23.95 -23.26 26.41
CA ALA A 41 24.05 -23.31 27.88
C ALA A 41 24.40 -21.89 28.41
N ALA A 42 23.62 -21.39 29.36
CA ALA A 42 23.93 -20.19 30.12
C ALA A 42 24.83 -20.50 31.30
N LYS A 43 25.51 -19.50 31.88
CA LYS A 43 26.46 -19.67 33.00
C LYS A 43 25.81 -20.22 34.28
N ASP A 44 24.51 -20.09 34.43
CA ASP A 44 23.69 -20.56 35.56
C ASP A 44 23.13 -21.97 35.38
N GLY A 45 23.52 -22.67 34.29
CA GLY A 45 23.07 -24.01 33.97
C GLY A 45 21.71 -24.12 33.29
N HIS A 46 21.05 -22.99 32.99
CA HIS A 46 19.85 -22.97 32.17
C HIS A 46 20.21 -22.96 30.67
N TYR A 47 19.30 -23.45 29.83
CA TYR A 47 19.43 -23.43 28.38
C TYR A 47 18.64 -22.25 27.81
N GLY A 48 19.32 -21.33 27.08
CA GLY A 48 18.71 -20.32 26.26
C GLY A 48 18.27 -20.84 24.91
N TYR A 49 17.41 -20.10 24.21
CA TYR A 49 16.94 -20.41 22.84
C TYR A 49 16.18 -21.74 22.72
N GLN A 50 15.37 -22.09 23.71
CA GLN A 50 14.58 -23.32 23.74
C GLN A 50 13.66 -23.52 22.54
N HIS A 51 13.27 -22.41 21.82
CA HIS A 51 12.49 -22.51 20.60
C HIS A 51 13.15 -23.37 19.51
N ALA A 52 14.48 -23.54 19.51
CA ALA A 52 15.18 -24.43 18.58
C ALA A 52 14.75 -25.89 18.75
N VAL A 53 14.49 -26.32 20.00
CA VAL A 53 13.95 -27.68 20.29
C VAL A 53 12.53 -27.82 19.76
N TYR A 54 11.68 -26.81 19.93
CA TYR A 54 10.32 -26.80 19.35
C TYR A 54 10.36 -26.82 17.82
N THR A 55 11.31 -26.10 17.19
CA THR A 55 11.54 -26.15 15.75
C THR A 55 11.87 -27.54 15.29
N PHE A 56 12.79 -28.22 15.97
CA PHE A 56 13.19 -29.61 15.69
C PHE A 56 11.99 -30.56 15.74
N GLY A 57 11.23 -30.54 16.85
CA GLY A 57 10.07 -31.41 17.02
C GLY A 57 8.95 -31.16 16.01
N PHE A 58 8.72 -29.91 15.66
CA PHE A 58 7.74 -29.55 14.62
C PHE A 58 8.16 -30.12 13.25
N LEU A 59 9.40 -29.90 12.83
CA LEU A 59 9.91 -30.38 11.55
C LEU A 59 10.04 -31.89 11.47
N GLU A 60 10.31 -32.56 12.58
CA GLU A 60 10.30 -34.04 12.65
C GLU A 60 8.88 -34.58 12.44
N LYS A 61 7.87 -34.00 13.07
CA LYS A 61 6.46 -34.39 12.91
C LYS A 61 5.97 -34.24 11.47
N TYR A 62 6.38 -33.17 10.81
CA TYR A 62 5.90 -32.81 9.47
C TYR A 62 6.90 -33.08 8.35
N ARG A 63 7.87 -34.00 8.56
CA ARG A 63 8.92 -34.33 7.58
C ARG A 63 8.37 -34.76 6.21
N ASP A 64 7.22 -35.41 6.19
CA ASP A 64 6.62 -35.98 4.97
C ASP A 64 5.87 -34.95 4.12
N ILE A 65 5.84 -33.67 4.53
CA ILE A 65 5.16 -32.59 3.79
C ILE A 65 6.07 -31.98 2.71
N PHE A 66 7.39 -32.12 2.86
CA PHE A 66 8.34 -31.54 1.93
C PHE A 66 8.35 -32.28 0.60
N PRO A 67 8.51 -31.57 -0.53
CA PRO A 67 8.61 -32.19 -1.85
C PRO A 67 9.84 -33.10 -1.98
N ASP A 68 9.77 -34.07 -2.91
CA ASP A 68 10.82 -35.07 -3.13
C ASP A 68 12.16 -34.48 -3.64
N ASP A 69 12.15 -33.24 -4.14
CA ASP A 69 13.34 -32.54 -4.66
C ASP A 69 14.15 -31.80 -3.57
N VAL A 70 13.81 -31.98 -2.29
CA VAL A 70 14.51 -31.41 -1.13
C VAL A 70 14.65 -32.45 0.00
N SER A 71 15.68 -32.30 0.82
CA SER A 71 15.95 -33.18 1.96
C SER A 71 15.27 -32.66 3.22
N ALA A 72 14.21 -33.33 3.70
CA ALA A 72 13.54 -33.00 4.95
C ALA A 72 14.50 -33.08 6.18
N LEU A 73 15.46 -34.00 6.17
CA LEU A 73 16.46 -34.14 7.22
C LEU A 73 17.39 -32.94 7.28
N ASP A 74 17.87 -32.47 6.11
CA ASP A 74 18.71 -31.26 6.03
C ASP A 74 17.93 -30.03 6.43
N ILE A 75 16.70 -29.84 5.97
CA ILE A 75 15.83 -28.73 6.38
C ILE A 75 15.69 -28.68 7.90
N ARG A 76 15.39 -29.81 8.53
CA ARG A 76 15.26 -29.90 9.99
C ARG A 76 16.58 -29.57 10.70
N ARG A 77 17.71 -30.17 10.27
CA ARG A 77 19.04 -29.91 10.82
C ARG A 77 19.39 -28.44 10.74
N LEU A 78 19.30 -27.87 9.55
CA LEU A 78 19.63 -26.48 9.25
C LEU A 78 18.78 -25.49 10.07
N ALA A 79 17.46 -25.69 10.12
CA ALA A 79 16.56 -24.83 10.85
C ALA A 79 16.77 -24.89 12.36
N SER A 80 17.10 -26.07 12.92
CA SER A 80 17.21 -26.26 14.38
C SER A 80 18.56 -25.83 14.93
N ASN A 81 19.66 -25.93 14.14
CA ASN A 81 21.02 -25.65 14.60
C ASN A 81 21.46 -24.20 14.46
N HIS A 82 20.61 -23.30 14.01
CA HIS A 82 20.99 -21.89 13.74
C HIS A 82 21.57 -21.14 14.96
N HIS A 83 21.32 -21.60 16.20
CA HIS A 83 21.94 -21.06 17.41
C HIS A 83 23.24 -21.76 17.83
N THR A 84 23.45 -23.00 17.38
CA THR A 84 24.61 -23.83 17.69
C THR A 84 25.21 -24.41 16.40
N PRO A 85 25.49 -23.59 15.37
CA PRO A 85 25.95 -24.09 14.09
C PRO A 85 27.34 -24.75 14.21
N SER A 86 27.50 -25.90 13.59
CA SER A 86 28.74 -26.68 13.52
C SER A 86 29.26 -26.89 12.11
N GLU A 87 28.35 -26.82 11.11
CA GLU A 87 28.68 -26.99 9.70
C GLU A 87 28.48 -25.69 8.94
N TYR A 88 29.14 -25.54 7.78
CA TYR A 88 29.09 -24.34 6.96
C TYR A 88 27.66 -23.95 6.60
N ASP A 89 26.83 -24.92 6.19
CA ASP A 89 25.44 -24.67 5.79
C ASP A 89 24.58 -24.15 6.94
N GLU A 90 24.84 -24.61 8.17
CA GLU A 90 24.16 -24.11 9.38
C GLU A 90 24.58 -22.68 9.71
N TRP A 91 25.86 -22.33 9.47
CA TRP A 91 26.34 -20.94 9.60
C TRP A 91 25.67 -19.97 8.63
N LEU A 92 25.27 -20.42 7.42
CA LEU A 92 24.54 -19.56 6.49
C LEU A 92 23.21 -19.05 7.09
N ILE A 93 22.44 -19.96 7.71
CA ILE A 93 21.18 -19.60 8.35
C ILE A 93 21.42 -18.72 9.59
N ALA A 94 22.41 -19.11 10.43
CA ALA A 94 22.79 -18.34 11.59
C ALA A 94 23.24 -16.91 11.23
N GLN A 95 23.93 -16.73 10.11
CA GLN A 95 24.35 -15.43 9.62
C GLN A 95 23.18 -14.65 9.04
N GLY A 96 22.29 -15.30 8.26
CA GLY A 96 21.04 -14.69 7.78
C GLY A 96 20.16 -14.18 8.92
N ASP A 97 19.97 -14.98 9.98
CA ASP A 97 19.26 -14.58 11.21
C ASP A 97 19.92 -13.37 11.89
N ARG A 98 21.25 -13.35 12.01
CA ARG A 98 21.99 -12.22 12.59
C ARG A 98 21.83 -10.95 11.77
N LEU A 99 21.86 -11.03 10.44
CA LEU A 99 21.67 -9.89 9.53
C LEU A 99 20.24 -9.35 9.60
N SER A 100 19.26 -10.24 9.67
CA SER A 100 17.86 -9.88 9.85
C SER A 100 17.59 -9.26 11.22
N SER A 101 18.11 -9.87 12.30
CA SER A 101 17.86 -9.46 13.69
C SER A 101 18.83 -8.39 14.23
N GLY A 102 19.94 -8.16 13.56
CA GLY A 102 21.01 -7.27 14.06
C GLY A 102 20.56 -5.84 14.31
N ALA A 103 19.70 -5.31 13.46
CA ALA A 103 19.10 -3.98 13.64
C ALA A 103 18.03 -3.93 14.74
N ASP A 104 17.45 -5.08 15.12
CA ASP A 104 16.43 -5.16 16.17
C ASP A 104 17.02 -4.95 17.55
N ARG A 105 18.24 -5.44 17.76
CA ARG A 105 18.94 -5.40 19.07
C ARG A 105 19.48 -4.02 19.41
N CYS A 106 19.69 -3.14 18.42
CA CYS A 106 20.27 -1.80 18.67
C CYS A 106 19.33 -0.83 19.38
N ALA A 107 18.02 -1.01 19.26
CA ALA A 107 17.04 -0.18 19.99
C ALA A 107 17.10 -0.40 21.51
N VAL A 108 17.78 -1.42 21.97
CA VAL A 108 17.77 -1.92 23.34
C VAL A 108 18.98 -1.43 24.18
N LEU A 109 20.02 -0.87 23.55
CA LEU A 109 21.27 -0.55 24.25
C LEU A 109 21.20 0.64 25.22
N ASN A 110 20.08 1.37 25.27
CA ASN A 110 19.95 2.58 26.08
C ASN A 110 18.91 2.53 27.21
N ASP A 111 18.24 1.40 27.47
CA ASP A 111 17.22 1.34 28.51
C ASP A 111 17.53 0.26 29.56
N SER A 112 17.63 0.69 30.81
CA SER A 112 17.84 -0.15 32.01
C SER A 112 16.66 -1.09 32.36
N ALA A 113 15.67 -1.19 31.49
CA ALA A 113 14.49 -2.06 31.61
C ALA A 113 14.73 -3.52 31.16
N TYR A 114 15.98 -3.97 31.10
CA TYR A 114 16.41 -5.27 30.54
C TYR A 114 16.03 -6.52 31.35
N TYR A 115 15.40 -6.36 32.50
CA TYR A 115 14.99 -7.48 33.37
C TYR A 115 13.49 -7.51 33.61
N GLU A 116 12.68 -7.46 32.51
CA GLU A 116 11.31 -7.94 32.64
C GLU A 116 11.31 -9.46 32.65
N ASP A 117 10.47 -10.01 33.53
CA ASP A 117 10.31 -11.44 33.81
C ASP A 117 10.27 -12.29 32.53
N PRO A 118 11.26 -13.16 32.27
CA PRO A 118 11.28 -14.04 31.09
C PRO A 118 10.04 -14.94 30.96
N ALA A 119 9.30 -15.16 32.06
CA ALA A 119 8.09 -15.95 32.09
C ALA A 119 6.90 -15.31 31.35
N LYS A 120 6.97 -14.03 30.98
CA LYS A 120 5.88 -13.29 30.34
C LYS A 120 6.10 -12.93 28.87
N PHE A 121 7.05 -13.56 28.19
CA PHE A 121 7.36 -13.24 26.79
C PHE A 121 6.16 -13.42 25.83
N TYR A 122 5.20 -14.29 26.15
CA TYR A 122 3.99 -14.52 25.38
C TYR A 122 2.93 -13.40 25.55
N GLU A 123 3.05 -12.56 26.58
CA GLU A 123 2.13 -11.44 26.82
C GLU A 123 2.49 -10.18 26.01
N LYS A 124 3.66 -10.16 25.33
CA LYS A 124 4.11 -8.99 24.57
C LYS A 124 3.46 -8.98 23.18
N PRO A 125 2.68 -7.92 22.86
CA PRO A 125 2.11 -7.74 21.53
C PRO A 125 3.15 -7.22 20.54
N LEU A 126 2.90 -7.46 19.26
CA LEU A 126 3.64 -6.81 18.18
C LEU A 126 3.20 -5.34 18.04
N VAL A 127 4.14 -4.41 18.14
CA VAL A 127 3.88 -2.99 17.85
C VAL A 127 3.55 -2.83 16.38
N HIS A 128 2.47 -2.12 16.10
CA HIS A 128 2.12 -1.78 14.72
C HIS A 128 3.08 -0.70 14.21
N ILE A 129 3.95 -1.04 13.26
CA ILE A 129 5.07 -0.20 12.86
C ILE A 129 4.65 1.21 12.41
N LEU A 130 3.54 1.36 11.68
CA LEU A 130 3.03 2.65 11.23
C LEU A 130 2.57 3.56 12.38
N SER A 131 2.32 3.02 13.58
CA SER A 131 2.03 3.80 14.79
C SER A 131 3.30 4.29 15.51
N SER A 132 4.45 3.66 15.24
CA SER A 132 5.72 3.87 15.98
C SER A 132 6.75 4.70 15.22
N ILE A 133 6.53 4.99 13.95
CA ILE A 133 7.42 5.84 13.14
C ILE A 133 7.24 7.32 13.48
N SER A 134 8.27 8.13 13.21
CA SER A 134 8.24 9.57 13.51
C SER A 134 9.09 10.35 12.52
N ILE A 135 8.47 11.28 11.81
CA ILE A 135 9.15 12.30 11.00
C ILE A 135 9.37 13.53 11.88
N GLU A 136 10.58 14.11 11.85
CA GLU A 136 10.91 15.35 12.56
C GLU A 136 10.59 15.34 14.07
N ASN A 137 10.71 14.18 14.72
CA ASN A 137 10.42 13.98 16.15
C ASN A 137 8.95 14.27 16.57
N GLN A 138 8.01 14.15 15.66
CA GLN A 138 6.60 14.23 16.00
C GLN A 138 6.19 13.16 17.03
N ALA A 139 5.11 13.42 17.76
CA ALA A 139 4.58 12.49 18.76
C ALA A 139 4.19 11.15 18.12
N LYS A 140 4.49 10.06 18.85
CA LYS A 140 4.12 8.70 18.47
C LYS A 140 2.87 8.27 19.21
N ASN A 141 1.93 7.68 18.51
CA ASN A 141 0.73 7.12 19.10
C ASN A 141 0.80 5.58 19.02
N ILE A 142 1.55 4.96 19.92
CA ILE A 142 1.84 3.52 19.89
C ILE A 142 0.55 2.70 19.96
N ALA A 143 0.41 1.79 19.01
CA ALA A 143 -0.64 0.78 18.93
C ALA A 143 -0.04 -0.57 18.50
N TYR A 144 -0.83 -1.62 18.51
CA TYR A 144 -0.38 -2.98 18.34
C TYR A 144 -1.12 -3.68 17.20
N CYS A 145 -0.51 -4.74 16.65
CA CYS A 145 -1.19 -5.64 15.74
C CYS A 145 -2.13 -6.56 16.54
N PRO A 146 -3.37 -6.75 16.12
CA PRO A 146 -4.23 -7.76 16.73
C PRO A 146 -3.67 -9.16 16.50
N LEU A 147 -3.74 -10.03 17.50
CA LEU A 147 -3.28 -11.42 17.36
C LEU A 147 -4.37 -12.23 16.64
N SER A 148 -4.28 -12.30 15.34
CA SER A 148 -5.21 -13.01 14.46
C SER A 148 -4.55 -13.41 13.14
N GLN A 149 -5.16 -14.31 12.39
CA GLN A 149 -4.77 -14.53 10.99
C GLN A 149 -4.96 -13.23 10.19
N LEU A 150 -4.12 -13.00 9.19
CA LEU A 150 -4.24 -11.85 8.30
C LEU A 150 -5.46 -12.03 7.40
N GLU A 151 -6.56 -11.47 7.86
CA GLU A 151 -7.81 -11.33 7.12
C GLU A 151 -8.11 -9.85 6.91
N SER A 152 -9.13 -9.58 6.12
CA SER A 152 -9.39 -8.25 5.58
C SER A 152 -9.26 -7.09 6.56
N ASP A 153 -9.86 -7.17 7.75
CA ASP A 153 -9.87 -6.11 8.77
C ASP A 153 -8.76 -6.23 9.83
N ALA A 154 -8.04 -7.34 9.85
CA ALA A 154 -6.99 -7.60 10.84
C ALA A 154 -5.81 -6.61 10.75
N ILE A 155 -5.61 -5.96 9.60
CA ILE A 155 -4.49 -5.04 9.39
C ILE A 155 -4.57 -3.75 10.23
N LEU A 156 -5.75 -3.39 10.72
CA LEU A 156 -5.94 -2.19 11.52
C LEU A 156 -5.27 -2.31 12.89
N SER A 157 -4.72 -1.22 13.38
CA SER A 157 -4.06 -1.18 14.68
C SER A 157 -5.06 -1.25 15.84
N THR A 158 -4.62 -1.79 16.97
CA THR A 158 -5.40 -1.85 18.21
C THR A 158 -4.64 -1.25 19.39
N LYS A 159 -5.37 -0.63 20.33
CA LYS A 159 -4.82 -0.14 21.61
C LYS A 159 -4.74 -1.25 22.66
N ASP A 160 -5.35 -2.41 22.40
CA ASP A 160 -5.37 -3.51 23.36
C ASP A 160 -3.98 -4.18 23.41
N LYS A 161 -3.36 -4.13 24.59
CA LYS A 161 -2.08 -4.78 24.89
C LYS A 161 -2.23 -6.22 25.38
N LYS A 162 -3.47 -6.64 25.72
CA LYS A 162 -3.66 -7.94 26.33
C LYS A 162 -3.59 -9.04 25.29
N ILE A 163 -2.59 -9.88 25.42
CA ILE A 163 -2.50 -11.14 24.67
C ILE A 163 -2.89 -12.26 25.60
N ASP A 164 -3.87 -13.04 25.16
CA ASP A 164 -4.29 -14.26 25.81
C ASP A 164 -3.58 -15.47 25.17
N LYS A 165 -3.05 -16.37 26.01
CA LYS A 165 -2.49 -17.64 25.58
C LYS A 165 -3.48 -18.47 24.75
N ALA A 166 -4.77 -18.40 25.08
CA ALA A 166 -5.82 -19.10 24.34
C ALA A 166 -5.87 -18.65 22.87
N LYS A 167 -5.66 -17.36 22.59
CA LYS A 167 -5.59 -16.82 21.22
C LYS A 167 -4.38 -17.37 20.46
N TYR A 168 -3.21 -17.49 21.10
CA TYR A 168 -2.06 -18.14 20.47
C TYR A 168 -2.33 -19.59 20.11
N ASN A 169 -2.98 -20.35 21.01
CA ASN A 169 -3.37 -21.73 20.75
C ASN A 169 -4.38 -21.86 19.60
N GLU A 170 -5.36 -20.95 19.53
CA GLU A 170 -6.33 -20.94 18.43
C GLU A 170 -5.65 -20.64 17.10
N LEU A 171 -4.81 -19.59 17.06
CA LEU A 171 -4.07 -19.19 15.86
C LEU A 171 -3.12 -20.31 15.39
N TRP A 172 -2.43 -20.97 16.36
CA TRP A 172 -1.57 -22.12 16.07
C TRP A 172 -2.34 -23.29 15.46
N LYS A 173 -3.49 -23.66 16.00
CA LYS A 173 -4.31 -24.76 15.46
C LYS A 173 -4.70 -24.52 13.99
N LYS A 174 -5.08 -23.30 13.66
CA LYS A 174 -5.41 -22.92 12.28
C LYS A 174 -4.17 -23.01 11.39
N PHE A 175 -3.04 -22.48 11.84
CA PHE A 175 -1.76 -22.56 11.14
C PHE A 175 -1.34 -24.00 10.91
N GLU A 176 -1.34 -24.84 11.95
CA GLU A 176 -0.95 -26.25 11.89
C GLU A 176 -1.85 -27.06 10.95
N ASP A 177 -3.14 -26.81 10.99
CA ASP A 177 -4.11 -27.46 10.07
C ASP A 177 -3.82 -27.11 8.60
N GLU A 178 -3.59 -25.85 8.27
CA GLU A 178 -3.25 -25.43 6.91
C GLU A 178 -1.84 -25.88 6.51
N PHE A 179 -0.86 -25.80 7.40
CA PHE A 179 0.50 -26.28 7.16
C PHE A 179 0.52 -27.78 6.82
N SER A 180 -0.23 -28.58 7.56
CA SER A 180 -0.32 -30.02 7.33
C SER A 180 -0.94 -30.40 5.98
N LYS A 181 -1.64 -29.48 5.35
CA LYS A 181 -2.32 -29.64 4.04
C LYS A 181 -1.52 -29.06 2.88
N LEU A 182 -0.37 -28.44 3.13
CA LEU A 182 0.47 -27.92 2.06
C LEU A 182 0.85 -29.07 1.12
N LYS A 183 0.51 -28.90 -0.17
CA LYS A 183 0.87 -29.85 -1.23
C LYS A 183 1.46 -29.07 -2.39
N ALA A 184 2.68 -29.36 -2.73
CA ALA A 184 3.37 -28.75 -3.85
C ALA A 184 4.03 -29.82 -4.72
N LYS A 185 4.10 -29.59 -6.02
CA LYS A 185 4.74 -30.52 -6.97
C LYS A 185 6.27 -30.49 -6.88
N ASN A 186 6.81 -29.38 -6.46
CA ASN A 186 8.23 -29.13 -6.34
C ASN A 186 8.50 -28.09 -5.24
N SER A 187 9.76 -27.95 -4.89
CA SER A 187 10.20 -27.03 -3.83
C SER A 187 9.95 -25.54 -4.15
N THR A 188 9.93 -25.12 -5.41
CA THR A 188 9.64 -23.74 -5.79
C THR A 188 8.19 -23.39 -5.48
N ASP A 189 7.25 -24.25 -5.85
CA ASP A 189 5.82 -24.09 -5.53
C ASP A 189 5.60 -24.19 -4.02
N PHE A 190 6.35 -25.04 -3.35
CA PHE A 190 6.30 -25.17 -1.88
C PHE A 190 6.74 -23.89 -1.18
N ILE A 191 7.88 -23.30 -1.58
CA ILE A 191 8.38 -22.03 -1.01
C ILE A 191 7.36 -20.92 -1.20
N TYR A 192 6.72 -20.84 -2.37
CA TYR A 192 5.69 -19.84 -2.62
C TYR A 192 4.47 -20.03 -1.71
N SER A 193 3.99 -21.27 -1.58
CA SER A 193 2.86 -21.60 -0.71
C SER A 193 3.19 -21.39 0.77
N LEU A 194 4.41 -21.71 1.17
CA LEU A 194 4.92 -21.49 2.52
C LEU A 194 4.99 -19.97 2.83
N ASP A 195 5.56 -19.16 1.94
CA ASP A 195 5.60 -17.69 2.10
C ASP A 195 4.22 -17.11 2.39
N LYS A 196 3.20 -17.53 1.60
CA LYS A 196 1.81 -17.09 1.79
C LYS A 196 1.19 -17.57 3.10
N LEU A 197 1.49 -18.80 3.52
CA LEU A 197 1.00 -19.33 4.79
C LEU A 197 1.61 -18.60 5.98
N LEU A 198 2.92 -18.35 5.93
CA LEU A 198 3.62 -17.62 7.00
C LEU A 198 3.16 -16.16 7.05
N GLU A 199 2.99 -15.50 5.92
CA GLU A 199 2.38 -14.17 5.83
C GLU A 199 1.04 -14.14 6.59
N LYS A 200 0.15 -15.08 6.31
CA LYS A 200 -1.19 -15.18 6.89
C LYS A 200 -1.21 -15.32 8.41
N TYR A 201 -0.28 -16.05 8.99
CA TYR A 201 -0.29 -16.40 10.42
C TYR A 201 0.77 -15.71 11.26
N TRP A 202 1.93 -15.34 10.67
CA TRP A 202 3.07 -14.83 11.42
C TRP A 202 3.22 -13.31 11.37
N TRP A 203 2.41 -12.62 10.59
CA TRP A 203 2.44 -11.15 10.41
C TRP A 203 2.26 -10.38 11.71
N CYS A 204 1.55 -10.94 12.71
CA CYS A 204 1.21 -10.32 14.00
C CYS A 204 1.99 -10.89 15.18
N ILE A 205 2.89 -11.87 14.95
CA ILE A 205 3.69 -12.51 16.00
C ILE A 205 5.02 -11.77 16.09
N PRO A 206 5.44 -11.28 17.29
CA PRO A 206 6.75 -10.63 17.43
C PRO A 206 7.91 -11.59 17.22
N SER A 207 8.92 -11.19 16.45
CA SER A 207 10.16 -11.97 16.27
C SER A 207 11.05 -11.97 17.52
N ALA A 208 11.01 -10.87 18.30
CA ALA A 208 11.76 -10.69 19.54
C ALA A 208 10.82 -10.36 20.71
N THR A 209 11.32 -10.48 21.95
CA THR A 209 10.52 -10.27 23.16
C THR A 209 11.20 -9.37 24.20
N ASN A 210 12.41 -8.93 23.90
CA ASN A 210 13.29 -8.18 24.81
C ASN A 210 13.13 -6.66 24.73
N SER A 211 12.24 -6.17 23.87
CA SER A 211 11.94 -4.73 23.71
C SER A 211 10.51 -4.56 23.20
N ASP A 212 10.09 -3.35 22.90
CA ASP A 212 8.90 -3.08 22.12
C ASP A 212 9.11 -3.61 20.69
N ALA A 213 8.78 -4.90 20.48
CA ALA A 213 9.00 -5.60 19.24
C ALA A 213 8.05 -5.03 18.16
N ASP A 214 8.63 -4.52 17.08
CA ASP A 214 7.93 -3.95 15.93
C ASP A 214 8.21 -4.69 14.61
N ILE A 215 8.89 -5.86 14.70
CA ILE A 215 9.16 -6.74 13.57
C ILE A 215 8.39 -8.04 13.75
N SER A 216 7.60 -8.40 12.76
CA SER A 216 6.85 -9.65 12.74
C SER A 216 7.77 -10.85 12.51
N LEU A 217 7.36 -12.00 13.02
CA LEU A 217 8.05 -13.28 12.77
C LEU A 217 8.11 -13.58 11.26
N TYR A 218 7.07 -13.21 10.50
CA TYR A 218 7.05 -13.35 9.05
C TYR A 218 8.17 -12.54 8.37
N GLN A 219 8.26 -11.23 8.64
CA GLN A 219 9.26 -10.38 7.98
C GLN A 219 10.68 -10.76 8.39
N HIS A 220 10.87 -11.12 9.66
CA HIS A 220 12.14 -11.64 10.14
C HIS A 220 12.56 -12.92 9.40
N SER A 221 11.68 -13.92 9.32
CA SER A 221 11.99 -15.18 8.65
C SER A 221 12.21 -15.03 7.15
N LYS A 222 11.43 -14.19 6.49
CA LYS A 222 11.58 -13.88 5.06
C LYS A 222 12.92 -13.22 4.76
N THR A 223 13.30 -12.19 5.53
CA THR A 223 14.59 -11.51 5.34
C THR A 223 15.77 -12.41 5.74
N THR A 224 15.62 -13.28 6.74
CA THR A 224 16.60 -14.32 7.05
C THR A 224 16.85 -15.23 5.83
N ALA A 225 15.76 -15.69 5.19
CA ALA A 225 15.86 -16.53 4.00
C ALA A 225 16.48 -15.79 2.80
N ALA A 226 16.19 -14.50 2.64
CA ALA A 226 16.77 -13.66 1.60
C ALA A 226 18.29 -13.51 1.78
N PHE A 227 18.76 -13.20 2.99
CA PHE A 227 20.19 -13.06 3.27
C PHE A 227 20.92 -14.41 3.18
N ALA A 228 20.39 -15.47 3.77
CA ALA A 228 21.02 -16.78 3.76
C ALA A 228 21.18 -17.33 2.33
N SER A 229 20.15 -17.20 1.49
CA SER A 229 20.22 -17.64 0.09
C SER A 229 21.19 -16.82 -0.74
N ALA A 230 21.25 -15.49 -0.53
CA ALA A 230 22.22 -14.64 -1.22
C ALA A 230 23.66 -14.96 -0.80
N LEU A 231 23.91 -15.22 0.48
CA LEU A 231 25.23 -15.70 0.97
C LEU A 231 25.61 -17.04 0.35
N TYR A 232 24.66 -18.00 0.30
CA TYR A 232 24.90 -19.31 -0.33
C TYR A 232 25.38 -19.17 -1.78
N GLU A 233 24.67 -18.45 -2.62
CA GLU A 233 25.03 -18.27 -4.03
C GLU A 233 26.32 -17.43 -4.22
N TYR A 234 26.54 -16.41 -3.37
CA TYR A 234 27.77 -15.62 -3.40
C TYR A 234 29.01 -16.49 -3.13
N HIS A 235 29.01 -17.24 -2.05
CA HIS A 235 30.14 -18.09 -1.66
C HIS A 235 30.36 -19.26 -2.61
N LYS A 236 29.30 -19.79 -3.20
CA LYS A 236 29.37 -20.81 -4.24
C LYS A 236 30.04 -20.27 -5.51
N ASP A 237 29.66 -19.06 -5.99
CA ASP A 237 30.25 -18.41 -7.17
C ASP A 237 31.73 -18.05 -6.96
N SER A 238 32.10 -17.66 -5.74
CA SER A 238 33.46 -17.29 -5.37
C SER A 238 34.34 -18.49 -4.95
N ASN A 239 33.81 -19.71 -4.87
CA ASN A 239 34.43 -20.90 -4.32
C ASN A 239 35.04 -20.67 -2.90
N SER A 240 34.30 -19.94 -2.05
CA SER A 240 34.71 -19.57 -0.69
C SER A 240 33.75 -20.12 0.38
N GLU A 241 33.30 -21.34 0.20
CA GLU A 241 32.34 -22.03 1.07
C GLU A 241 33.01 -22.49 2.40
N ASN A 242 33.34 -21.50 3.24
CA ASN A 242 33.95 -21.73 4.55
C ASN A 242 33.53 -20.65 5.57
N GLU A 243 33.67 -20.96 6.84
CA GLU A 243 33.24 -20.11 7.95
C GLU A 243 34.01 -18.79 8.03
N GLU A 244 35.32 -18.78 7.69
CA GLU A 244 36.17 -17.60 7.74
C GLU A 244 35.70 -16.54 6.69
N ALA A 245 35.50 -16.99 5.45
CA ALA A 245 34.98 -16.15 4.38
C ALA A 245 33.56 -15.65 4.70
N LEU A 246 32.70 -16.51 5.25
CA LEU A 246 31.35 -16.14 5.66
C LEU A 246 31.34 -15.02 6.72
N LYS A 247 32.27 -15.05 7.68
CA LYS A 247 32.39 -14.06 8.75
C LYS A 247 33.06 -12.74 8.32
N ASN A 248 33.57 -12.64 7.11
CA ASN A 248 34.14 -11.38 6.59
C ASN A 248 33.01 -10.37 6.33
N SER A 249 32.76 -9.49 7.28
CA SER A 249 31.66 -8.50 7.24
C SER A 249 31.91 -7.30 6.34
N GLU A 250 33.14 -7.06 5.88
CA GLU A 250 33.51 -5.94 5.02
C GLU A 250 33.30 -6.24 3.52
N GLU A 251 33.23 -7.52 3.17
CA GLU A 251 33.12 -7.96 1.80
C GLU A 251 31.74 -7.66 1.23
N LYS A 252 31.68 -7.15 -0.01
CA LYS A 252 30.44 -6.80 -0.70
C LYS A 252 29.76 -8.04 -1.28
N LYS A 253 29.07 -8.79 -0.43
CA LYS A 253 28.41 -10.05 -0.76
C LYS A 253 27.01 -9.87 -1.37
N PHE A 254 26.39 -8.73 -1.14
CA PHE A 254 25.01 -8.43 -1.53
C PHE A 254 24.94 -7.38 -2.62
N LEU A 255 23.90 -7.49 -3.43
CA LEU A 255 23.51 -6.48 -4.40
C LEU A 255 22.02 -6.23 -4.29
N PHE A 256 21.65 -4.98 -3.97
CA PHE A 256 20.25 -4.55 -3.91
C PHE A 256 19.85 -3.90 -5.22
N LEU A 257 18.82 -4.47 -5.84
CA LEU A 257 18.24 -3.98 -7.08
C LEU A 257 16.85 -3.41 -6.79
N LYS A 258 16.60 -2.17 -7.23
CA LYS A 258 15.28 -1.54 -7.16
C LYS A 258 14.70 -1.39 -8.55
N GLY A 259 13.41 -1.68 -8.69
CA GLY A 259 12.69 -1.46 -9.92
C GLY A 259 11.45 -0.61 -9.71
N ASP A 260 11.02 0.06 -10.77
CA ASP A 260 9.86 0.94 -10.77
C ASP A 260 9.20 0.96 -12.15
N ILE A 261 7.88 0.96 -12.18
CA ILE A 261 7.10 1.17 -13.40
C ILE A 261 6.68 2.64 -13.45
N SER A 262 7.28 3.39 -14.36
CA SER A 262 7.08 4.84 -14.48
C SER A 262 6.05 5.18 -15.56
N GLY A 263 5.11 6.10 -15.24
CA GLY A 263 4.08 6.58 -16.15
C GLY A 263 2.75 5.82 -16.06
N ILE A 264 2.52 5.09 -14.96
CA ILE A 264 1.34 4.25 -14.71
C ILE A 264 0.05 5.02 -14.91
N GLN A 265 -0.14 6.15 -14.22
CA GLN A 265 -1.38 6.94 -14.29
C GLN A 265 -1.64 7.43 -15.71
N LYS A 266 -0.59 7.93 -16.40
CA LYS A 266 -0.70 8.35 -17.79
C LYS A 266 -1.16 7.21 -18.70
N TYR A 267 -0.64 6.00 -18.51
CA TYR A 267 -1.07 4.84 -19.28
C TYR A 267 -2.53 4.45 -19.00
N ILE A 268 -2.92 4.39 -17.73
CA ILE A 268 -4.29 3.99 -17.33
C ILE A 268 -5.33 4.94 -17.93
N PHE A 269 -5.11 6.26 -17.82
CA PHE A 269 -6.07 7.27 -18.24
C PHE A 269 -5.95 7.71 -19.71
N ASP A 270 -4.94 7.29 -20.44
CA ASP A 270 -4.78 7.62 -21.87
C ASP A 270 -5.79 6.85 -22.72
N LEU A 271 -7.01 7.33 -22.74
CA LEU A 271 -8.13 6.82 -23.52
C LEU A 271 -8.66 7.91 -24.45
N LYS A 272 -8.76 7.59 -25.75
CA LYS A 272 -9.29 8.50 -26.79
C LYS A 272 -10.83 8.46 -26.89
N THR A 273 -11.47 7.48 -26.26
CA THR A 273 -12.92 7.27 -26.33
C THR A 273 -13.48 6.96 -24.95
N ASN A 274 -14.74 7.34 -24.72
CA ASN A 274 -15.50 6.94 -23.55
C ASN A 274 -16.14 5.55 -23.69
N GLU A 275 -16.18 5.00 -24.91
CA GLU A 275 -16.74 3.67 -25.19
C GLU A 275 -15.85 2.59 -24.52
N ASN A 276 -16.48 1.69 -23.76
CA ASN A 276 -15.81 0.67 -22.97
C ASN A 276 -14.76 1.17 -21.95
N SER A 277 -14.79 2.46 -21.60
CA SER A 277 -13.80 3.06 -20.69
C SER A 277 -13.70 2.33 -19.35
N SER A 278 -14.82 1.91 -18.76
CA SER A 278 -14.80 1.15 -17.50
C SER A 278 -14.07 -0.20 -17.61
N LYS A 279 -14.24 -0.91 -18.73
CA LYS A 279 -13.52 -2.19 -18.96
C LYS A 279 -12.04 -1.95 -19.23
N LEU A 280 -11.71 -0.93 -20.02
CA LEU A 280 -10.32 -0.57 -20.34
C LEU A 280 -9.54 -0.10 -19.11
N LEU A 281 -10.11 0.79 -18.29
CA LEU A 281 -9.46 1.26 -17.06
C LEU A 281 -9.14 0.10 -16.12
N ARG A 282 -10.11 -0.81 -15.90
CA ARG A 282 -9.92 -1.98 -15.05
C ARG A 282 -8.82 -2.90 -15.58
N ALA A 283 -8.86 -3.22 -16.88
CA ALA A 283 -7.89 -4.12 -17.49
C ALA A 283 -6.47 -3.51 -17.46
N LYS A 284 -6.32 -2.23 -17.80
CA LYS A 284 -5.02 -1.54 -17.76
C LYS A 284 -4.45 -1.46 -16.33
N SER A 285 -5.30 -1.15 -15.35
CA SER A 285 -4.86 -1.10 -13.95
C SER A 285 -4.44 -2.49 -13.43
N TYR A 286 -5.20 -3.53 -13.77
CA TYR A 286 -4.86 -4.91 -13.43
C TYR A 286 -3.57 -5.37 -14.13
N GLU A 287 -3.41 -5.07 -15.42
CA GLU A 287 -2.18 -5.35 -16.19
C GLU A 287 -0.93 -4.75 -15.52
N ILE A 288 -0.99 -3.51 -15.05
CA ILE A 288 0.11 -2.87 -14.34
C ILE A 288 0.43 -3.57 -13.01
N ALA A 289 -0.59 -3.94 -12.25
CA ALA A 289 -0.39 -4.65 -10.98
C ALA A 289 0.29 -6.01 -11.19
N GLU A 290 -0.19 -6.78 -12.18
CA GLU A 290 0.44 -8.06 -12.55
C GLU A 290 1.87 -7.88 -13.09
N LEU A 291 2.13 -6.86 -13.90
CA LEU A 291 3.46 -6.59 -14.43
C LEU A 291 4.48 -6.34 -13.32
N GLY A 292 4.15 -5.53 -12.31
CA GLY A 292 5.04 -5.25 -11.18
C GLY A 292 5.37 -6.50 -10.37
N GLU A 293 4.37 -7.31 -10.06
CA GLU A 293 4.54 -8.56 -9.32
C GLU A 293 5.32 -9.61 -10.13
N ASN A 294 4.97 -9.80 -11.40
CA ASN A 294 5.61 -10.78 -12.27
C ASN A 294 7.07 -10.39 -12.57
N LEU A 295 7.37 -9.11 -12.74
CA LEU A 295 8.72 -8.64 -12.99
C LEU A 295 9.66 -8.93 -11.81
N SER A 296 9.23 -8.67 -10.57
CA SER A 296 10.04 -8.99 -9.39
C SER A 296 10.30 -10.49 -9.26
N LYS A 297 9.29 -11.33 -9.54
CA LYS A 297 9.43 -12.80 -9.56
C LYS A 297 10.36 -13.29 -10.68
N GLU A 298 10.23 -12.74 -11.87
CA GLU A 298 11.10 -13.06 -13.01
C GLU A 298 12.56 -12.74 -12.68
N ILE A 299 12.82 -11.58 -12.07
CA ILE A 299 14.17 -11.18 -11.68
C ILE A 299 14.77 -12.18 -10.70
N VAL A 300 14.08 -12.47 -9.58
CA VAL A 300 14.65 -13.40 -8.59
C VAL A 300 14.85 -14.81 -9.18
N THR A 301 13.95 -15.27 -10.03
CA THR A 301 14.07 -16.58 -10.70
C THR A 301 15.28 -16.59 -11.67
N ARG A 302 15.47 -15.54 -12.46
CA ARG A 302 16.60 -15.40 -13.41
C ARG A 302 17.96 -15.43 -12.72
N PHE A 303 18.03 -14.95 -11.48
CA PHE A 303 19.23 -14.95 -10.67
C PHE A 303 19.33 -16.13 -9.69
N ASN A 304 18.56 -17.20 -9.91
CA ASN A 304 18.50 -18.41 -9.07
C ASN A 304 18.09 -18.13 -7.60
N MET A 305 17.32 -17.07 -7.38
CA MET A 305 16.79 -16.71 -6.08
C MET A 305 15.32 -17.12 -5.95
N SER A 306 14.77 -16.97 -4.75
CA SER A 306 13.37 -17.30 -4.42
C SER A 306 12.54 -16.04 -4.16
N ILE A 307 11.23 -16.23 -3.93
CA ILE A 307 10.32 -15.14 -3.51
C ILE A 307 10.76 -14.46 -2.20
N ALA A 308 11.53 -15.14 -1.34
CA ALA A 308 12.12 -14.54 -0.15
C ALA A 308 12.97 -13.31 -0.46
N ASN A 309 13.66 -13.32 -1.60
CA ASN A 309 14.55 -12.26 -2.05
C ASN A 309 13.82 -11.04 -2.60
N VAL A 310 12.50 -11.11 -2.78
CA VAL A 310 11.66 -9.92 -3.02
C VAL A 310 11.37 -9.26 -1.68
N ILE A 311 12.17 -8.24 -1.35
CA ILE A 311 12.06 -7.50 -0.08
C ILE A 311 10.76 -6.71 -0.03
N THR A 312 10.44 -5.99 -1.12
CA THR A 312 9.17 -5.28 -1.28
C THR A 312 8.67 -5.39 -2.72
N SER A 313 7.34 -5.43 -2.89
CA SER A 313 6.68 -5.29 -4.19
C SER A 313 5.30 -4.68 -3.97
N ALA A 314 5.12 -3.40 -4.36
CA ALA A 314 3.87 -2.67 -4.18
C ALA A 314 3.77 -1.52 -5.18
N GLY A 315 2.59 -1.30 -5.77
CA GLY A 315 2.31 -0.13 -6.62
C GLY A 315 3.21 0.01 -7.86
N GLY A 316 3.75 -1.09 -8.38
CA GLY A 316 4.72 -1.07 -9.48
C GLY A 316 6.17 -0.80 -9.07
N ASN A 317 6.42 -0.60 -7.78
CA ASN A 317 7.75 -0.45 -7.20
C ASN A 317 8.16 -1.74 -6.48
N PHE A 318 9.40 -2.19 -6.66
CA PHE A 318 9.92 -3.38 -5.99
C PHE A 318 11.39 -3.23 -5.61
N MET A 319 11.82 -3.98 -4.60
CA MET A 319 13.21 -4.13 -4.19
C MET A 319 13.53 -5.62 -4.05
N VAL A 320 14.63 -6.05 -4.67
CA VAL A 320 15.12 -7.43 -4.57
C VAL A 320 16.55 -7.47 -4.04
N LEU A 321 16.86 -8.51 -3.28
CA LEU A 321 18.19 -8.81 -2.78
C LEU A 321 18.81 -9.95 -3.61
N LEU A 322 19.93 -9.66 -4.25
CA LEU A 322 20.68 -10.59 -5.09
C LEU A 322 22.08 -10.87 -4.51
N PRO A 323 22.70 -12.00 -4.82
CA PRO A 323 24.13 -12.23 -4.52
C PRO A 323 24.98 -11.37 -5.44
N ASN A 324 26.06 -10.76 -4.93
CA ASN A 324 26.99 -9.96 -5.72
C ASN A 324 28.03 -10.86 -6.42
N THR A 325 27.58 -11.68 -7.36
CA THR A 325 28.41 -12.60 -8.14
C THR A 325 29.23 -11.88 -9.22
N LYS A 326 30.28 -12.53 -9.75
CA LYS A 326 31.23 -11.92 -10.70
C LYS A 326 30.55 -11.34 -11.93
N ASP A 327 29.53 -12.00 -12.47
CA ASP A 327 28.86 -11.60 -13.72
C ASP A 327 27.56 -10.84 -13.49
N ILE A 328 27.23 -10.47 -12.27
CA ILE A 328 25.90 -9.92 -11.90
C ILE A 328 25.58 -8.64 -12.69
N LYS A 329 26.56 -7.74 -12.84
CA LYS A 329 26.37 -6.45 -13.53
C LYS A 329 26.04 -6.63 -15.01
N GLY A 330 26.74 -7.53 -15.70
CA GLY A 330 26.47 -7.83 -17.11
C GLY A 330 25.07 -8.46 -17.30
N LYS A 331 24.67 -9.34 -16.39
CA LYS A 331 23.32 -9.94 -16.40
C LYS A 331 22.22 -8.90 -16.15
N ILE A 332 22.45 -7.94 -15.25
CA ILE A 332 21.51 -6.83 -15.00
C ILE A 332 21.41 -5.93 -16.24
N GLU A 333 22.52 -5.58 -16.85
CA GLU A 333 22.53 -4.75 -18.05
C GLU A 333 21.78 -5.41 -19.21
N GLN A 334 21.96 -6.71 -19.39
CA GLN A 334 21.20 -7.48 -20.35
C GLN A 334 19.71 -7.48 -20.03
N LEU A 335 19.32 -7.73 -18.77
CA LEU A 335 17.93 -7.68 -18.33
C LEU A 335 17.30 -6.31 -18.57
N GLN A 336 17.98 -5.22 -18.22
CA GLN A 336 17.51 -3.86 -18.46
C GLN A 336 17.22 -3.64 -19.95
N THR A 337 18.17 -4.04 -20.82
CA THR A 337 18.01 -3.89 -22.28
C THR A 337 16.81 -4.68 -22.81
N GLU A 338 16.70 -5.94 -22.41
CA GLU A 338 15.57 -6.80 -22.80
C GLU A 338 14.23 -6.23 -22.37
N LYS A 339 14.13 -5.74 -21.13
CA LYS A 339 12.87 -5.18 -20.61
C LYS A 339 12.54 -3.82 -21.21
N GLU A 340 13.51 -2.95 -21.45
CA GLU A 340 13.26 -1.70 -22.17
C GLU A 340 12.73 -1.96 -23.59
N GLU A 341 13.30 -2.93 -24.32
CA GLU A 341 12.82 -3.32 -25.66
C GLU A 341 11.41 -3.94 -25.62
N GLU A 342 11.17 -4.81 -24.65
CA GLU A 342 9.85 -5.42 -24.44
C GLU A 342 8.79 -4.36 -24.19
N PHE A 343 9.04 -3.43 -23.28
CA PHE A 343 8.10 -2.37 -22.93
C PHE A 343 7.91 -1.37 -24.08
N LEU A 344 8.97 -1.04 -24.80
CA LEU A 344 8.87 -0.19 -25.96
C LEU A 344 8.00 -0.82 -27.06
N LYS A 345 8.15 -2.11 -27.29
CA LYS A 345 7.36 -2.86 -28.28
C LYS A 345 5.89 -3.02 -27.84
N ASN A 346 5.64 -3.36 -26.58
CA ASN A 346 4.32 -3.69 -26.11
C ASN A 346 3.47 -2.46 -25.76
N PHE A 347 4.11 -1.37 -25.35
CA PHE A 347 3.44 -0.16 -24.84
C PHE A 347 3.83 1.13 -25.57
N ALA A 348 4.68 1.04 -26.60
CA ALA A 348 5.08 2.18 -27.45
C ALA A 348 5.58 3.40 -26.66
N GLY A 349 6.27 3.19 -25.55
CA GLY A 349 6.80 4.25 -24.69
C GLY A 349 5.77 4.99 -23.84
N LYS A 350 4.51 4.52 -23.77
CA LYS A 350 3.47 5.14 -22.93
C LYS A 350 3.81 5.06 -21.46
N PHE A 351 4.42 3.98 -21.04
CA PHE A 351 5.07 3.83 -19.74
C PHE A 351 6.34 2.99 -19.87
N SER A 352 7.19 3.00 -18.88
CA SER A 352 8.49 2.35 -18.93
C SER A 352 8.80 1.61 -17.63
N VAL A 353 9.54 0.52 -17.76
CA VAL A 353 10.16 -0.14 -16.62
C VAL A 353 11.52 0.50 -16.34
N ILE A 354 11.78 0.75 -15.08
CA ILE A 354 13.08 1.17 -14.57
C ILE A 354 13.61 0.00 -13.74
N ILE A 355 14.78 -0.50 -14.07
CA ILE A 355 15.53 -1.45 -13.26
C ILE A 355 16.84 -0.75 -12.94
N SER A 356 17.16 -0.57 -11.67
CA SER A 356 18.39 0.12 -11.25
C SER A 356 19.65 -0.67 -11.60
N ASP A 357 20.80 0.00 -11.59
CA ASP A 357 22.10 -0.66 -11.86
C ASP A 357 22.54 -1.58 -10.70
N GLY A 358 21.84 -1.47 -9.55
CA GLY A 358 22.12 -2.22 -8.34
C GLY A 358 23.17 -1.55 -7.44
N VAL A 359 22.98 -1.72 -6.14
CA VAL A 359 23.88 -1.20 -5.09
C VAL A 359 24.53 -2.35 -4.35
N GLU A 360 25.84 -2.45 -4.48
CA GLU A 360 26.64 -3.43 -3.73
C GLU A 360 26.68 -3.09 -2.25
N ALA A 361 26.54 -4.09 -1.40
CA ALA A 361 26.53 -3.93 0.05
C ALA A 361 27.29 -5.05 0.76
N SER A 362 27.96 -4.70 1.85
CA SER A 362 28.56 -5.62 2.82
C SER A 362 27.57 -5.91 3.97
N GLU A 363 27.92 -6.85 4.84
CA GLU A 363 27.15 -7.10 6.05
C GLU A 363 27.11 -5.88 6.97
N ASN A 364 28.19 -5.11 7.05
CA ASN A 364 28.24 -3.87 7.82
C ASN A 364 27.33 -2.79 7.25
N ASP A 365 27.12 -2.74 5.93
CA ASP A 365 26.19 -1.79 5.30
C ASP A 365 24.72 -2.11 5.60
N VAL A 366 24.38 -3.39 5.75
CA VAL A 366 23.00 -3.84 6.02
C VAL A 366 22.60 -3.72 7.49
N GLN A 367 23.57 -3.61 8.39
CA GLN A 367 23.33 -3.58 9.84
C GLN A 367 23.20 -2.17 10.41
N GLN A 368 22.37 -2.05 11.47
CA GLN A 368 22.29 -0.89 12.35
C GLN A 368 22.15 0.47 11.63
N LYS A 369 22.94 1.45 12.09
CA LYS A 369 22.96 2.83 11.59
C LYS A 369 23.19 2.96 10.08
N ASN A 370 23.82 1.96 9.48
CA ASN A 370 24.15 1.97 8.05
C ASN A 370 22.98 1.56 7.16
N ALA A 371 22.02 0.76 7.67
CA ALA A 371 20.89 0.28 6.90
C ALA A 371 20.07 1.42 6.27
N GLN A 372 19.79 2.49 7.04
CA GLN A 372 19.10 3.67 6.52
C GLN A 372 19.88 4.34 5.38
N ARG A 373 21.21 4.48 5.54
CA ARG A 373 22.08 5.07 4.50
C ARG A 373 22.09 4.21 3.23
N LEU A 374 22.12 2.88 3.39
CA LEU A 374 22.07 1.95 2.26
C LEU A 374 20.73 2.05 1.53
N ILE A 375 19.61 2.06 2.25
CA ILE A 375 18.26 2.20 1.67
C ILE A 375 18.14 3.51 0.87
N ASN A 376 18.65 4.62 1.41
CA ASN A 376 18.66 5.91 0.70
C ASN A 376 19.49 5.81 -0.58
N LYS A 377 20.69 5.21 -0.51
CA LYS A 377 21.56 5.00 -1.69
C LYS A 377 20.89 4.12 -2.76
N ILE A 378 20.11 3.12 -2.36
CA ILE A 378 19.32 2.29 -3.28
C ILE A 378 18.23 3.14 -3.96
N GLY A 379 17.58 4.03 -3.21
CA GLY A 379 16.62 5.00 -3.74
C GLY A 379 17.25 5.93 -4.77
N ASP A 380 18.35 6.59 -4.40
CA ASP A 380 19.08 7.52 -5.27
C ASP A 380 19.53 6.84 -6.59
N ASN A 381 20.04 5.61 -6.50
CA ASN A 381 20.43 4.83 -7.69
C ASN A 381 19.25 4.55 -8.63
N ALA A 382 18.07 4.26 -8.08
CA ALA A 382 16.88 4.06 -8.89
C ALA A 382 16.40 5.38 -9.53
N ASP A 383 16.48 6.50 -8.81
CA ASP A 383 16.09 7.81 -9.31
C ASP A 383 17.05 8.31 -10.41
N ASP A 384 18.35 8.03 -10.30
CA ASP A 384 19.33 8.28 -11.39
C ASP A 384 18.98 7.47 -12.64
N CYS A 385 18.56 6.22 -12.50
CA CYS A 385 18.13 5.39 -13.62
C CYS A 385 16.81 5.87 -14.24
N LYS A 386 15.89 6.46 -13.46
CA LYS A 386 14.66 7.07 -13.98
C LYS A 386 14.95 8.21 -14.98
N GLN A 387 16.03 8.94 -14.80
CA GLN A 387 16.42 10.00 -15.74
C GLN A 387 16.94 9.45 -17.07
N LYS A 388 17.35 8.19 -17.11
CA LYS A 388 17.90 7.48 -18.28
C LYS A 388 16.92 6.46 -18.88
N LYS A 389 15.64 6.58 -18.58
CA LYS A 389 14.61 5.61 -19.01
C LYS A 389 14.64 5.39 -20.52
N MET A 390 14.51 4.12 -20.94
CA MET A 390 14.55 3.67 -22.34
C MET A 390 15.86 3.98 -23.10
N GLN A 391 16.91 4.42 -22.41
CA GLN A 391 18.16 4.81 -23.04
C GLN A 391 18.81 3.66 -23.84
N LYS A 392 18.81 2.45 -23.27
CA LYS A 392 19.44 1.27 -23.89
C LYS A 392 18.68 0.83 -25.14
N ALA A 393 17.35 0.79 -25.06
CA ALA A 393 16.51 0.48 -26.21
C ALA A 393 16.63 1.53 -27.32
N LEU A 394 16.70 2.82 -26.99
CA LEU A 394 16.87 3.92 -27.94
C LEU A 394 18.25 3.91 -28.61
N ILE A 395 19.32 3.61 -27.90
CA ILE A 395 20.67 3.48 -28.43
C ILE A 395 20.71 2.32 -29.44
N LYS A 396 20.10 1.19 -29.13
CA LYS A 396 20.11 0.00 -29.98
C LYS A 396 19.21 0.12 -31.22
N ASN A 397 17.99 0.65 -31.06
CA ASN A 397 16.94 0.63 -32.07
C ASN A 397 16.66 1.99 -32.73
N GLY A 398 17.26 3.08 -32.24
CA GLY A 398 16.93 4.45 -32.64
C GLY A 398 15.62 4.95 -32.02
N ALA A 399 15.28 6.21 -32.29
CA ALA A 399 14.14 6.92 -31.71
C ALA A 399 12.82 6.67 -32.48
N ILE A 400 12.82 5.96 -33.58
CA ILE A 400 11.66 5.74 -34.45
C ILE A 400 11.30 4.24 -34.49
N LEU A 401 10.07 3.90 -34.10
CA LEU A 401 9.53 2.53 -34.20
C LEU A 401 8.99 2.28 -35.61
N ASN A 402 9.83 1.89 -36.54
CA ASN A 402 9.44 1.62 -37.92
C ASN A 402 8.48 0.44 -38.08
N ALA A 403 8.46 -0.49 -37.12
CA ALA A 403 7.66 -1.73 -37.19
C ALA A 403 6.15 -1.52 -37.34
N PHE A 404 5.63 -0.34 -36.94
CA PHE A 404 4.21 -0.03 -37.01
C PHE A 404 3.82 0.92 -38.13
N TYR A 405 4.79 1.55 -38.80
CA TYR A 405 4.53 2.64 -39.74
C TYR A 405 3.64 2.22 -40.92
N GLU A 406 3.93 1.10 -41.54
CA GLU A 406 3.13 0.59 -42.68
C GLU A 406 1.68 0.28 -42.30
N LYS A 407 1.48 -0.32 -41.12
CA LYS A 407 0.14 -0.63 -40.62
C LYS A 407 -0.64 0.61 -40.22
N LEU A 408 0.02 1.60 -39.63
CA LEU A 408 -0.59 2.88 -39.26
C LEU A 408 -1.03 3.65 -40.53
N SER A 409 -0.21 3.64 -41.59
CA SER A 409 -0.55 4.31 -42.86
C SER A 409 -1.73 3.64 -43.56
N LYS A 410 -1.96 2.33 -43.36
CA LYS A 410 -3.03 1.59 -44.01
C LYS A 410 -4.35 1.61 -43.22
N ASN A 411 -4.32 1.36 -41.93
CA ASN A 411 -5.51 1.13 -41.11
C ASN A 411 -5.82 2.30 -40.16
N GLY A 412 -4.93 3.28 -40.04
CA GLY A 412 -5.03 4.36 -39.07
C GLY A 412 -4.72 3.92 -37.64
N GLU A 413 -4.83 4.86 -36.73
CA GLU A 413 -4.62 4.63 -35.30
C GLU A 413 -5.83 3.96 -34.64
N CYS A 414 -5.55 3.16 -33.62
CA CYS A 414 -6.59 2.60 -32.76
C CYS A 414 -7.45 3.69 -32.10
N LYS A 415 -8.77 3.62 -32.26
CA LYS A 415 -9.69 4.62 -31.70
C LYS A 415 -9.75 4.64 -30.16
N ALA A 416 -9.27 3.60 -29.49
CA ALA A 416 -9.25 3.55 -28.03
C ALA A 416 -7.95 4.11 -27.45
N CYS A 417 -6.76 3.69 -27.93
CA CYS A 417 -5.47 4.14 -27.38
C CYS A 417 -4.78 5.23 -28.22
N GLY A 418 -5.11 5.38 -29.51
CA GLY A 418 -4.49 6.35 -30.42
C GLY A 418 -3.00 6.14 -30.62
N VAL A 419 -2.49 4.91 -30.47
CA VAL A 419 -1.06 4.59 -30.48
C VAL A 419 -0.73 3.48 -31.45
N PHE A 420 -1.38 2.34 -31.28
CA PHE A 420 -1.14 1.17 -32.11
C PHE A 420 -2.01 1.20 -33.37
N PRO A 421 -1.54 0.58 -34.46
CA PRO A 421 -2.35 0.47 -35.66
C PRO A 421 -3.63 -0.32 -35.37
N ALA A 422 -4.74 0.17 -35.87
CA ALA A 422 -6.01 -0.55 -35.86
C ALA A 422 -5.89 -1.86 -36.65
N GLU A 423 -6.68 -2.89 -36.31
CA GLU A 423 -6.72 -4.13 -37.08
C GLU A 423 -7.42 -3.94 -38.43
N SER A 424 -8.41 -3.06 -38.50
CA SER A 424 -9.06 -2.57 -39.69
C SER A 424 -9.37 -1.08 -39.57
N GLU A 425 -9.74 -0.43 -40.65
CA GLU A 425 -9.97 1.03 -40.70
C GLU A 425 -10.98 1.48 -39.63
N ASN A 426 -10.57 2.47 -38.82
CA ASN A 426 -11.35 3.05 -37.71
C ASN A 426 -11.76 2.05 -36.60
N GLU A 427 -11.03 0.97 -36.41
CA GLU A 427 -11.28 -0.02 -35.35
C GLU A 427 -10.28 0.05 -34.18
N LEU A 428 -10.33 -0.97 -33.35
CA LEU A 428 -9.43 -1.18 -32.23
C LEU A 428 -8.18 -1.95 -32.66
N CYS A 429 -7.05 -1.69 -32.03
CA CYS A 429 -5.88 -2.56 -32.12
C CYS A 429 -6.11 -3.87 -31.34
N LYS A 430 -5.30 -4.88 -31.63
CA LYS A 430 -5.35 -6.19 -30.97
C LYS A 430 -5.29 -6.06 -29.44
N HIS A 431 -4.32 -5.29 -28.93
CA HIS A 431 -4.14 -5.10 -27.48
C HIS A 431 -5.38 -4.49 -26.81
N CYS A 432 -6.00 -3.45 -27.38
CA CYS A 432 -7.21 -2.88 -26.82
C CYS A 432 -8.43 -3.83 -26.88
N LYS A 433 -8.53 -4.68 -27.90
CA LYS A 433 -9.56 -5.74 -27.96
C LYS A 433 -9.37 -6.77 -26.85
N GLU A 434 -8.12 -7.18 -26.61
CA GLU A 434 -7.76 -8.10 -25.51
C GLU A 434 -8.09 -7.46 -24.15
N LEU A 435 -7.67 -6.22 -23.91
CA LEU A 435 -7.98 -5.50 -22.67
C LEU A 435 -9.49 -5.37 -22.41
N ILE A 436 -10.31 -5.06 -23.42
CA ILE A 436 -11.77 -4.97 -23.25
C ILE A 436 -12.36 -6.34 -22.86
N ASN A 437 -11.90 -7.42 -23.51
CA ASN A 437 -12.33 -8.77 -23.21
C ASN A 437 -11.93 -9.17 -21.78
N ASP A 438 -10.68 -8.89 -21.39
CA ASP A 438 -10.17 -9.24 -20.07
C ASP A 438 -10.80 -8.38 -18.98
N GLY A 439 -11.02 -7.09 -19.21
CA GLY A 439 -11.78 -6.23 -18.31
C GLY A 439 -13.19 -6.74 -18.03
N GLY A 440 -13.85 -7.31 -19.06
CA GLY A 440 -15.13 -8.00 -18.91
C GLY A 440 -15.05 -9.29 -18.09
N LYS A 441 -14.00 -10.10 -18.27
CA LYS A 441 -13.75 -11.31 -17.47
C LYS A 441 -13.39 -11.00 -16.03
N LEU A 442 -12.54 -9.99 -15.81
CA LEU A 442 -12.14 -9.54 -14.49
C LEU A 442 -13.33 -9.04 -13.64
N ALA A 443 -14.38 -8.54 -14.28
CA ALA A 443 -15.61 -8.18 -13.60
C ALA A 443 -16.29 -9.34 -12.85
N ARG A 444 -16.13 -10.55 -13.36
CA ARG A 444 -16.70 -11.77 -12.77
C ARG A 444 -15.84 -12.37 -11.66
N LYS A 445 -14.55 -12.01 -11.63
CA LYS A 445 -13.62 -12.41 -10.58
C LYS A 445 -13.56 -11.31 -9.54
N GLU A 446 -13.76 -11.66 -8.29
CA GLU A 446 -13.58 -10.76 -7.15
C GLU A 446 -12.08 -10.69 -6.81
N ILE A 447 -11.36 -9.82 -7.52
CA ILE A 447 -9.90 -9.65 -7.32
C ILE A 447 -9.69 -8.31 -6.61
N PRO A 448 -9.24 -8.32 -5.34
CA PRO A 448 -8.83 -7.10 -4.68
C PRO A 448 -7.67 -6.41 -5.45
N PRO A 449 -7.63 -5.09 -5.48
CA PRO A 449 -8.57 -4.13 -4.92
C PRO A 449 -9.73 -3.73 -5.87
N TYR A 450 -9.90 -4.41 -6.99
CA TYR A 450 -10.75 -3.98 -8.12
C TYR A 450 -12.23 -4.25 -7.88
N VAL A 451 -12.88 -3.41 -7.07
CA VAL A 451 -14.32 -3.42 -6.86
C VAL A 451 -15.01 -2.50 -7.88
N ALA A 452 -16.13 -2.94 -8.42
CA ALA A 452 -16.92 -2.14 -9.37
C ALA A 452 -18.42 -2.46 -9.24
N PRO A 453 -19.31 -1.47 -9.39
CA PRO A 453 -20.75 -1.69 -9.43
C PRO A 453 -21.14 -2.62 -10.57
N LYS A 454 -22.00 -3.58 -10.28
CA LYS A 454 -22.48 -4.61 -11.22
C LYS A 454 -23.98 -4.54 -11.39
N ASN A 455 -24.47 -4.98 -12.55
CA ASN A 455 -25.87 -5.24 -12.78
C ASN A 455 -26.26 -6.63 -12.22
N GLU A 456 -27.53 -7.00 -12.35
CA GLU A 456 -28.09 -8.28 -11.92
C GLU A 456 -27.47 -9.51 -12.61
N TRP A 457 -26.81 -9.32 -13.78
CA TRP A 457 -26.09 -10.38 -14.49
C TRP A 457 -24.59 -10.44 -14.12
N GLY A 458 -24.13 -9.62 -13.15
CA GLY A 458 -22.74 -9.57 -12.71
C GLY A 458 -21.80 -8.81 -13.66
N GLU A 459 -22.35 -8.02 -14.60
CA GLU A 459 -21.56 -7.18 -15.49
C GLU A 459 -21.35 -5.79 -14.90
N ILE A 460 -20.18 -5.19 -15.15
CA ILE A 460 -19.89 -3.82 -14.71
C ILE A 460 -20.81 -2.85 -15.43
N ILE A 461 -21.49 -2.00 -14.67
CA ILE A 461 -22.33 -0.94 -15.20
C ILE A 461 -21.48 0.21 -15.74
N THR A 462 -22.06 0.99 -16.65
CA THR A 462 -21.40 2.16 -17.25
C THR A 462 -21.29 3.32 -16.27
N PHE A 463 -20.42 4.28 -16.56
CA PHE A 463 -20.28 5.49 -15.73
C PHE A 463 -21.56 6.34 -15.74
N ALA A 464 -22.32 6.32 -16.83
CA ALA A 464 -23.64 6.96 -16.90
C ALA A 464 -24.63 6.32 -15.91
N GLU A 465 -24.68 4.98 -15.86
CA GLU A 465 -25.52 4.25 -14.91
C GLU A 465 -25.08 4.46 -13.44
N ILE A 466 -23.79 4.63 -13.19
CA ILE A 466 -23.29 4.99 -11.84
C ILE A 466 -23.76 6.39 -11.47
N ALA A 467 -23.67 7.36 -12.40
CA ALA A 467 -24.15 8.73 -12.16
C ALA A 467 -25.65 8.77 -11.88
N GLU A 468 -26.47 7.95 -12.56
CA GLU A 468 -27.92 7.85 -12.30
C GLU A 468 -28.27 7.45 -10.87
N LYS A 469 -27.37 6.73 -10.18
CA LYS A 469 -27.53 6.38 -8.76
C LYS A 469 -27.31 7.57 -7.82
N SER A 470 -26.72 8.69 -8.30
CA SER A 470 -26.45 9.86 -7.47
C SER A 470 -27.74 10.52 -6.95
N THR A 471 -27.69 11.02 -5.73
CA THR A 471 -28.77 11.85 -5.16
C THR A 471 -28.75 13.23 -5.82
N GLY A 472 -29.93 13.71 -6.27
CA GLY A 472 -30.07 15.01 -6.92
C GLY A 472 -29.43 15.04 -8.31
N ASN A 473 -28.44 15.92 -8.50
CA ASN A 473 -27.75 16.08 -9.78
C ASN A 473 -27.02 14.80 -10.20
N LYS A 474 -27.30 14.31 -11.41
CA LYS A 474 -26.73 13.06 -11.95
C LYS A 474 -25.29 13.28 -12.40
N LYS A 475 -24.39 13.30 -11.44
CA LYS A 475 -22.94 13.51 -11.64
C LYS A 475 -22.12 12.35 -11.12
N LEU A 476 -20.97 12.17 -11.75
CA LEU A 476 -19.86 11.39 -11.21
C LEU A 476 -18.99 12.28 -10.34
N ALA A 477 -18.32 11.67 -9.39
CA ALA A 477 -17.14 12.27 -8.78
C ALA A 477 -15.96 11.31 -8.89
N MET A 478 -14.75 11.86 -9.04
CA MET A 478 -13.49 11.15 -8.90
C MET A 478 -12.80 11.65 -7.64
N PHE A 479 -12.36 10.73 -6.82
CA PHE A 479 -11.51 10.97 -5.66
C PHE A 479 -10.15 10.35 -5.89
N LYS A 480 -9.11 11.16 -5.77
CA LYS A 480 -7.73 10.73 -5.70
C LYS A 480 -7.17 11.04 -4.32
N ALA A 481 -6.41 10.10 -3.78
CA ALA A 481 -5.76 10.27 -2.49
C ALA A 481 -4.39 9.60 -2.49
N ASP A 482 -3.48 10.13 -1.65
CA ASP A 482 -2.10 9.69 -1.56
C ASP A 482 -1.58 9.88 -0.13
N ILE A 483 -0.76 8.95 0.35
CA ILE A 483 -0.11 9.06 1.65
C ILE A 483 0.93 10.17 1.63
N ASP A 484 0.80 11.10 2.56
CA ASP A 484 1.69 12.25 2.67
C ASP A 484 3.11 11.86 3.05
N ASN A 485 4.09 12.48 2.40
CA ASN A 485 5.51 12.35 2.74
C ASN A 485 6.05 10.90 2.73
N LEU A 486 5.48 10.00 1.92
CA LEU A 486 5.89 8.59 1.92
C LEU A 486 7.39 8.41 1.71
N GLY A 487 8.01 9.20 0.84
CA GLY A 487 9.47 9.22 0.66
C GLY A 487 10.22 9.47 1.98
N LEU A 488 9.75 10.43 2.81
CA LEU A 488 10.33 10.70 4.13
C LEU A 488 10.00 9.60 5.15
N VAL A 489 8.82 9.00 5.07
CA VAL A 489 8.45 7.83 5.91
C VAL A 489 9.48 6.72 5.72
N PHE A 490 9.83 6.37 4.48
CA PHE A 490 10.80 5.31 4.22
C PHE A 490 12.26 5.74 4.40
N SER A 491 12.60 7.01 4.14
CA SER A 491 14.00 7.47 4.16
C SER A 491 14.48 8.02 5.50
N SER A 492 13.59 8.34 6.46
CA SER A 492 14.02 9.03 7.69
C SER A 492 13.23 8.72 8.96
N SER A 493 12.05 8.09 8.88
CA SER A 493 11.13 7.98 10.04
C SER A 493 11.62 7.05 11.15
N LEU A 494 12.43 6.05 10.84
CA LEU A 494 12.97 5.09 11.80
C LEU A 494 14.41 5.41 12.22
N LYS A 495 15.13 6.28 11.48
CA LYS A 495 16.52 6.67 11.79
C LYS A 495 17.42 5.44 12.02
N GLU A 496 18.12 5.41 13.15
CA GLU A 496 19.01 4.32 13.55
C GLU A 496 18.29 2.96 13.76
N ARG A 497 16.96 2.97 13.88
CA ARG A 497 16.16 1.74 13.99
C ARG A 497 15.84 1.08 12.65
N MET A 498 16.16 1.72 11.52
CA MET A 498 15.84 1.18 10.20
C MET A 498 16.53 -0.17 9.99
N SER A 499 15.77 -1.13 9.43
CA SER A 499 16.25 -2.42 8.94
C SER A 499 15.45 -2.84 7.71
N PHE A 500 15.95 -3.80 6.95
CA PHE A 500 15.22 -4.33 5.79
C PHE A 500 13.91 -5.01 6.18
N SER A 501 13.86 -5.67 7.36
CA SER A 501 12.63 -6.25 7.90
C SER A 501 11.58 -5.16 8.21
N ARG A 502 11.98 -4.03 8.81
CA ARG A 502 11.08 -2.91 9.08
C ARG A 502 10.63 -2.21 7.80
N TYR A 503 11.56 -2.02 6.87
CA TYR A 503 11.25 -1.46 5.55
C TYR A 503 10.20 -2.31 4.82
N ALA A 504 10.40 -3.64 4.82
CA ALA A 504 9.47 -4.59 4.24
C ALA A 504 8.11 -4.60 4.95
N ASP A 505 8.08 -4.52 6.29
CA ASP A 505 6.85 -4.51 7.09
C ASP A 505 6.01 -3.25 6.85
N MET A 506 6.66 -2.07 6.77
CA MET A 506 5.97 -0.82 6.40
C MET A 506 5.32 -0.91 5.02
N SER A 507 6.09 -1.36 4.01
CA SER A 507 5.60 -1.54 2.64
C SER A 507 4.46 -2.55 2.58
N HIS A 508 4.60 -3.68 3.26
CA HIS A 508 3.61 -4.75 3.32
C HIS A 508 2.28 -4.26 3.93
N LYS A 509 2.33 -3.56 5.09
CA LYS A 509 1.13 -3.07 5.75
C LYS A 509 0.38 -2.02 4.94
N LEU A 510 1.11 -1.09 4.30
CA LEU A 510 0.49 -0.11 3.40
C LEU A 510 -0.13 -0.79 2.19
N HIS A 511 0.62 -1.69 1.53
CA HIS A 511 0.09 -2.42 0.38
C HIS A 511 -1.14 -3.25 0.72
N TYR A 512 -1.14 -3.98 1.83
CA TYR A 512 -2.29 -4.76 2.28
C TYR A 512 -3.51 -3.88 2.57
N PHE A 513 -3.29 -2.72 3.20
CA PHE A 513 -4.35 -1.75 3.47
C PHE A 513 -4.97 -1.22 2.16
N PHE A 514 -4.17 -0.76 1.20
CA PHE A 514 -4.67 -0.25 -0.08
C PHE A 514 -5.15 -1.36 -1.04
N SER A 515 -4.94 -2.62 -0.75
CA SER A 515 -5.42 -3.75 -1.57
C SER A 515 -6.55 -4.53 -0.90
N ALA A 516 -6.23 -5.46 -0.03
CA ALA A 516 -7.20 -6.37 0.57
C ALA A 516 -8.17 -5.67 1.54
N TYR A 517 -7.64 -4.79 2.42
CA TYR A 517 -8.49 -4.05 3.34
C TYR A 517 -9.41 -3.06 2.61
N TYR A 518 -8.88 -2.32 1.63
CA TYR A 518 -9.68 -1.42 0.82
C TYR A 518 -10.86 -2.14 0.14
N ALA A 519 -10.63 -3.31 -0.44
CA ALA A 519 -11.71 -4.11 -1.06
C ALA A 519 -12.77 -4.50 -0.02
N TYR A 520 -12.35 -4.98 1.15
CA TYR A 520 -13.25 -5.29 2.27
C TYR A 520 -14.05 -4.05 2.69
N PHE A 521 -13.40 -2.90 2.85
CA PHE A 521 -14.05 -1.65 3.22
C PHE A 521 -15.17 -1.28 2.22
N VAL A 522 -14.87 -1.30 0.92
CA VAL A 522 -15.86 -0.98 -0.12
C VAL A 522 -17.02 -1.98 -0.14
N GLU A 523 -16.76 -3.26 0.14
CA GLU A 523 -17.79 -4.30 0.16
C GLU A 523 -18.70 -4.25 1.37
N LYS A 524 -18.19 -3.84 2.54
CA LYS A 524 -18.90 -3.96 3.83
C LYS A 524 -19.48 -2.65 4.33
N HIS A 525 -18.90 -1.51 3.95
CA HIS A 525 -19.38 -0.21 4.43
C HIS A 525 -20.44 0.38 3.50
N THR A 526 -21.28 1.25 4.08
CA THR A 526 -22.41 1.87 3.39
C THR A 526 -22.36 3.38 3.52
N CYS A 527 -22.93 4.07 2.54
CA CYS A 527 -23.23 5.49 2.59
C CYS A 527 -24.74 5.72 2.62
N VAL A 528 -25.16 6.88 3.10
CA VAL A 528 -26.55 7.31 3.08
C VAL A 528 -26.85 7.98 1.75
N MET A 529 -27.81 7.45 1.02
CA MET A 529 -28.30 7.97 -0.25
C MET A 529 -29.81 8.15 -0.22
N LYS A 530 -30.39 8.83 -1.19
CA LYS A 530 -31.85 8.92 -1.36
C LYS A 530 -32.29 8.02 -2.50
N ASP A 531 -33.35 7.26 -2.25
CA ASP A 531 -34.01 6.44 -3.27
C ASP A 531 -34.84 7.32 -4.25
N LYS A 532 -35.54 6.66 -5.17
CA LYS A 532 -36.38 7.33 -6.18
C LYS A 532 -37.52 8.15 -5.58
N ASP A 533 -37.95 7.79 -4.39
CA ASP A 533 -39.02 8.47 -3.63
C ASP A 533 -38.49 9.56 -2.70
N GLY A 534 -37.17 9.78 -2.69
CA GLY A 534 -36.50 10.77 -1.88
C GLY A 534 -36.29 10.36 -0.42
N LYS A 535 -36.51 9.07 -0.09
CA LYS A 535 -36.28 8.50 1.24
C LYS A 535 -34.83 8.07 1.41
N GLU A 536 -34.25 8.36 2.57
CA GLU A 536 -32.89 7.93 2.91
C GLU A 536 -32.80 6.41 3.01
N CYS A 537 -31.78 5.85 2.40
CA CYS A 537 -31.43 4.43 2.43
C CYS A 537 -29.91 4.24 2.51
N ASN A 538 -29.49 3.14 3.16
CA ASN A 538 -28.10 2.74 3.19
C ASN A 538 -27.77 1.94 1.93
N VAL A 539 -26.75 2.38 1.21
CA VAL A 539 -26.26 1.74 -0.02
C VAL A 539 -24.81 1.33 0.20
N PHE A 540 -24.45 0.10 -0.14
CA PHE A 540 -23.06 -0.34 -0.05
C PHE A 540 -22.19 0.43 -1.03
N TYR A 541 -20.95 0.75 -0.62
CA TYR A 541 -20.00 1.43 -1.50
C TYR A 541 -19.74 0.64 -2.79
N LYS A 542 -19.68 -0.68 -2.73
CA LYS A 542 -19.51 -1.56 -3.90
C LYS A 542 -20.56 -1.37 -5.01
N ASP A 543 -21.75 -0.85 -4.66
CA ASP A 543 -22.86 -0.68 -5.59
C ASP A 543 -22.82 0.70 -6.29
N VAL A 544 -21.99 1.63 -5.83
CA VAL A 544 -21.96 3.03 -6.28
C VAL A 544 -20.57 3.59 -6.53
N ILE A 545 -19.50 2.83 -6.16
CA ILE A 545 -18.10 3.20 -6.35
C ILE A 545 -17.40 2.20 -7.27
N TYR A 546 -16.67 2.75 -8.22
CA TYR A 546 -15.80 2.04 -9.14
C TYR A 546 -14.34 2.30 -8.78
N THR A 547 -13.57 1.26 -8.47
CA THR A 547 -12.14 1.35 -8.23
C THR A 547 -11.41 1.44 -9.56
N VAL A 548 -10.71 2.55 -9.79
CA VAL A 548 -9.80 2.68 -10.94
C VAL A 548 -8.49 1.99 -10.62
N PHE A 549 -7.86 2.40 -9.53
CA PHE A 549 -6.73 1.69 -8.91
C PHE A 549 -6.67 1.96 -7.40
N SER A 550 -6.09 1.02 -6.68
CA SER A 550 -5.72 1.15 -5.29
C SER A 550 -4.53 0.23 -5.04
N GLY A 551 -3.44 0.75 -4.54
CA GLY A 551 -2.23 -0.05 -4.28
C GLY A 551 -1.01 0.82 -4.01
N GLY A 552 -0.06 0.25 -3.25
CA GLY A 552 1.07 1.04 -2.76
C GLY A 552 0.60 2.03 -1.71
N ASP A 553 0.46 3.27 -2.09
CA ASP A 553 0.04 4.43 -1.28
C ASP A 553 -1.05 5.26 -1.96
N ASP A 554 -1.34 4.93 -3.21
CA ASP A 554 -2.25 5.68 -4.08
C ASP A 554 -3.65 5.04 -4.14
N LEU A 555 -4.69 5.89 -4.13
CA LEU A 555 -6.07 5.52 -4.37
C LEU A 555 -6.69 6.40 -5.44
N CYS A 556 -7.37 5.79 -6.40
CA CYS A 556 -8.23 6.49 -7.35
C CYS A 556 -9.56 5.75 -7.53
N ILE A 557 -10.63 6.42 -7.19
CA ILE A 557 -11.99 5.89 -7.35
C ILE A 557 -12.86 6.86 -8.15
N LEU A 558 -13.89 6.31 -8.78
CA LEU A 558 -14.93 7.04 -9.48
C LEU A 558 -16.29 6.51 -9.03
N GLY A 559 -17.27 7.37 -8.83
CA GLY A 559 -18.57 6.91 -8.32
C GLY A 559 -19.66 7.95 -8.37
N ALA A 560 -20.81 7.61 -7.80
CA ALA A 560 -21.89 8.57 -7.56
C ALA A 560 -21.37 9.69 -6.65
N TRP A 561 -21.51 10.96 -7.05
CA TRP A 561 -20.78 12.07 -6.44
C TRP A 561 -20.98 12.19 -4.92
N ASN A 562 -22.19 12.00 -4.43
CA ASN A 562 -22.50 12.08 -2.99
C ASN A 562 -21.95 10.89 -2.19
N ALA A 563 -21.88 9.70 -2.81
CA ALA A 563 -21.24 8.54 -2.22
C ALA A 563 -19.71 8.72 -2.14
N VAL A 564 -19.08 9.29 -3.19
CA VAL A 564 -17.65 9.56 -3.19
C VAL A 564 -17.27 10.60 -2.13
N MET A 565 -18.08 11.63 -1.93
CA MET A 565 -17.84 12.62 -0.87
C MET A 565 -17.90 12.00 0.54
N GLN A 566 -18.86 11.12 0.79
CA GLN A 566 -18.95 10.39 2.06
C GLN A 566 -17.77 9.41 2.22
N PHE A 567 -17.48 8.64 1.15
CA PHE A 567 -16.37 7.69 1.13
C PHE A 567 -15.04 8.32 1.51
N ALA A 568 -14.72 9.51 1.00
CA ALA A 568 -13.46 10.18 1.29
C ALA A 568 -13.27 10.44 2.80
N ALA A 569 -14.33 10.85 3.50
CA ALA A 569 -14.30 11.04 4.95
C ALA A 569 -14.12 9.71 5.69
N ASP A 570 -14.93 8.71 5.34
CA ASP A 570 -14.93 7.40 6.00
C ASP A 570 -13.59 6.67 5.77
N PHE A 571 -13.01 6.77 4.57
CA PHE A 571 -11.71 6.15 4.25
C PHE A 571 -10.54 6.81 4.98
N HIS A 572 -10.60 8.14 5.17
CA HIS A 572 -9.61 8.83 6.01
C HIS A 572 -9.67 8.33 7.46
N ASP A 573 -10.87 8.09 8.01
CA ASP A 573 -11.02 7.52 9.36
C ASP A 573 -10.35 6.14 9.48
N GLU A 574 -10.35 5.35 8.40
CA GLU A 574 -9.66 4.05 8.37
C GLU A 574 -8.12 4.19 8.36
N ILE A 575 -7.57 5.21 7.68
CA ILE A 575 -6.14 5.56 7.78
C ILE A 575 -5.78 5.95 9.22
N GLU A 576 -6.62 6.75 9.86
CA GLU A 576 -6.43 7.11 11.28
C GLU A 576 -6.44 5.88 12.21
N LYS A 577 -7.30 4.90 11.94
CA LYS A 577 -7.33 3.63 12.68
C LYS A 577 -6.08 2.78 12.39
N LEU A 578 -5.66 2.68 11.12
CA LEU A 578 -4.45 1.94 10.75
C LEU A 578 -3.22 2.44 11.51
N THR A 579 -3.06 3.75 11.58
CA THR A 579 -1.88 4.42 12.14
C THR A 579 -2.03 4.82 13.61
N ASN A 580 -3.21 4.60 14.21
CA ASN A 580 -3.61 5.13 15.52
C ASN A 580 -3.41 6.65 15.61
N ASN A 581 -3.85 7.39 14.59
CA ASN A 581 -3.69 8.85 14.48
C ASN A 581 -2.22 9.31 14.56
N ASN A 582 -1.30 8.57 13.96
CA ASN A 582 0.10 8.99 13.90
C ASN A 582 0.26 10.18 12.92
N PRO A 583 0.67 11.36 13.40
CA PRO A 583 0.79 12.56 12.54
C PRO A 583 1.86 12.44 11.46
N SER A 584 2.74 11.45 11.54
CA SER A 584 3.77 11.19 10.52
C SER A 584 3.26 10.42 9.31
N VAL A 585 2.05 9.83 9.40
CA VAL A 585 1.43 9.07 8.30
C VAL A 585 0.02 9.59 8.11
N THR A 586 -0.14 10.51 7.20
CA THR A 586 -1.40 11.20 6.90
C THR A 586 -1.80 11.03 5.45
N LEU A 587 -3.01 11.40 5.11
CA LEU A 587 -3.58 11.26 3.76
C LEU A 587 -4.00 12.64 3.24
N SER A 588 -3.57 12.99 2.03
CA SER A 588 -4.16 14.10 1.29
C SER A 588 -5.06 13.60 0.18
N GLY A 589 -6.12 14.36 -0.15
CA GLY A 589 -7.09 13.97 -1.16
C GLY A 589 -7.63 15.11 -1.99
N GLY A 590 -8.14 14.78 -3.20
CA GLY A 590 -8.81 15.71 -4.09
C GLY A 590 -10.06 15.09 -4.69
N ILE A 591 -11.17 15.82 -4.68
CA ILE A 591 -12.45 15.39 -5.28
C ILE A 591 -12.86 16.37 -6.38
N VAL A 592 -13.22 15.81 -7.53
CA VAL A 592 -13.79 16.55 -8.66
C VAL A 592 -15.12 15.95 -9.07
N LEU A 593 -16.11 16.82 -9.37
CA LEU A 593 -17.40 16.42 -9.92
C LEU A 593 -17.42 16.66 -11.42
N ALA A 594 -17.90 15.68 -12.17
CA ALA A 594 -17.95 15.76 -13.63
C ALA A 594 -19.26 15.20 -14.22
N SER A 595 -19.56 15.58 -15.44
CA SER A 595 -20.62 14.92 -16.23
C SER A 595 -20.17 13.52 -16.63
N PRO A 596 -21.08 12.54 -16.72
CA PRO A 596 -20.75 11.21 -17.27
C PRO A 596 -20.18 11.25 -18.70
N SER A 597 -20.47 12.30 -19.44
CA SER A 597 -19.95 12.54 -20.81
C SER A 597 -18.53 13.12 -20.84
N THR A 598 -18.01 13.58 -19.70
CA THR A 598 -16.64 14.13 -19.64
C THR A 598 -15.62 13.02 -19.86
N PRO A 599 -14.60 13.21 -20.71
CA PRO A 599 -13.53 12.22 -20.89
C PRO A 599 -12.86 11.89 -19.55
N VAL A 600 -12.68 10.62 -19.26
CA VAL A 600 -12.11 10.14 -17.97
C VAL A 600 -10.71 10.69 -17.74
N ALA A 601 -9.90 10.83 -18.80
CA ALA A 601 -8.58 11.44 -18.72
C ALA A 601 -8.62 12.87 -18.15
N LEU A 602 -9.58 13.68 -18.59
CA LEU A 602 -9.78 15.05 -18.10
C LEU A 602 -10.25 15.06 -16.64
N ILE A 603 -11.15 14.13 -16.28
CA ILE A 603 -11.60 14.01 -14.88
C ILE A 603 -10.41 13.66 -13.97
N ALA A 604 -9.54 12.76 -14.44
CA ALA A 604 -8.35 12.34 -13.69
C ALA A 604 -7.33 13.47 -13.51
N GLU A 605 -7.11 14.29 -14.55
CA GLU A 605 -6.26 15.48 -14.50
C GLU A 605 -6.82 16.53 -13.53
N MET A 606 -8.12 16.79 -13.60
CA MET A 606 -8.79 17.71 -12.67
C MET A 606 -8.68 17.21 -11.21
N ALA A 607 -8.86 15.91 -10.96
CA ALA A 607 -8.74 15.33 -9.62
C ALA A 607 -7.29 15.37 -9.09
N GLU A 608 -6.31 15.19 -9.97
CA GLU A 608 -4.89 15.36 -9.63
C GLU A 608 -4.59 16.80 -9.20
N ASN A 609 -5.10 17.78 -9.94
CA ASN A 609 -4.93 19.19 -9.59
C ASN A 609 -5.54 19.53 -8.21
N GLU A 610 -6.71 18.95 -7.87
CA GLU A 610 -7.29 19.12 -6.53
C GLU A 610 -6.44 18.43 -5.44
N LEU A 611 -5.91 17.24 -5.70
CA LEU A 611 -4.99 16.55 -4.78
C LEU A 611 -3.71 17.39 -4.55
N GLU A 612 -3.11 17.91 -5.60
CA GLU A 612 -1.92 18.76 -5.47
C GLU A 612 -2.19 20.03 -4.66
N LYS A 613 -3.37 20.66 -4.76
CA LYS A 613 -3.75 21.77 -3.89
C LYS A 613 -3.76 21.35 -2.41
N SER A 614 -4.24 20.16 -2.10
CA SER A 614 -4.24 19.61 -0.72
C SER A 614 -2.82 19.42 -0.19
N LYS A 615 -1.91 18.88 -1.02
CA LYS A 615 -0.50 18.67 -0.66
C LYS A 615 0.28 19.98 -0.47
N HIS A 616 -0.17 21.08 -1.07
CA HIS A 616 0.47 22.40 -0.99
C HIS A 616 -0.28 23.40 -0.09
N ARG A 617 -1.22 22.94 0.74
CA ARG A 617 -1.88 23.79 1.73
C ARG A 617 -0.85 24.39 2.68
N THR A 618 -1.01 25.67 3.01
CA THR A 618 -0.13 26.37 3.97
C THR A 618 -0.88 26.78 5.23
N ASP A 619 -0.21 26.76 6.36
CA ASP A 619 -0.71 27.33 7.61
C ASP A 619 -0.58 28.87 7.61
N GLN A 620 -0.98 29.50 8.72
CA GLN A 620 -0.91 30.96 8.88
C GLN A 620 0.54 31.50 8.88
N ASN A 621 1.53 30.66 9.09
CA ASN A 621 2.94 30.99 9.10
C ASN A 621 3.62 30.72 7.74
N GLY A 622 2.88 30.21 6.76
CA GLY A 622 3.37 29.87 5.42
C GLY A 622 4.06 28.50 5.34
N HIS A 623 3.98 27.66 6.37
CA HIS A 623 4.50 26.31 6.32
C HIS A 623 3.51 25.40 5.58
N THR A 624 4.02 24.51 4.76
CA THR A 624 3.20 23.49 4.09
C THR A 624 2.63 22.51 5.11
N VAL A 625 1.30 22.43 5.18
CA VAL A 625 0.56 21.51 6.05
C VAL A 625 -0.28 20.61 5.18
N LYS A 626 0.15 19.36 5.02
CA LYS A 626 -0.60 18.31 4.34
C LYS A 626 -1.77 17.81 5.21
N ASN A 627 -2.24 16.60 5.04
CA ASN A 627 -3.40 16.04 5.74
C ASN A 627 -4.68 16.85 5.48
N ALA A 628 -4.99 17.02 4.22
CA ALA A 628 -6.04 17.90 3.76
C ALA A 628 -6.82 17.30 2.58
N ILE A 629 -7.98 17.87 2.31
CA ILE A 629 -8.79 17.50 1.15
C ILE A 629 -9.24 18.78 0.41
N THR A 630 -9.24 18.70 -0.92
CA THR A 630 -9.77 19.76 -1.78
C THR A 630 -11.00 19.29 -2.54
N VAL A 631 -12.08 20.03 -2.44
CA VAL A 631 -13.31 19.83 -3.21
C VAL A 631 -14.00 21.17 -3.47
N PHE A 632 -14.62 21.33 -4.63
CA PHE A 632 -15.22 22.59 -5.06
C PHE A 632 -14.24 23.77 -4.98
N ASP A 633 -12.98 23.53 -5.35
CA ASP A 633 -11.89 24.51 -5.30
C ASP A 633 -11.64 25.09 -3.89
N THR A 634 -11.93 24.29 -2.86
CA THR A 634 -11.77 24.68 -1.45
C THR A 634 -10.99 23.59 -0.70
N THR A 635 -9.81 23.98 -0.21
CA THR A 635 -8.91 23.08 0.56
C THR A 635 -9.13 23.27 2.04
N VAL A 636 -9.41 22.17 2.75
CA VAL A 636 -9.65 22.14 4.21
C VAL A 636 -8.96 20.91 4.82
N ASP A 637 -8.76 20.94 6.16
CA ASP A 637 -8.42 19.72 6.88
C ASP A 637 -9.63 18.76 6.96
N TRP A 638 -9.37 17.52 7.31
CA TRP A 638 -10.40 16.47 7.32
C TRP A 638 -11.50 16.69 8.36
N GLU A 639 -11.20 17.28 9.52
CA GLU A 639 -12.21 17.62 10.52
C GLU A 639 -13.16 18.70 9.99
N THR A 640 -12.61 19.76 9.42
CA THR A 640 -13.40 20.83 8.76
C THR A 640 -14.23 20.26 7.61
N TYR A 641 -13.67 19.30 6.83
CA TYR A 641 -14.41 18.65 5.75
C TYR A 641 -15.63 17.88 6.26
N ARG A 642 -15.48 17.06 7.31
CA ARG A 642 -16.61 16.34 7.94
C ARG A 642 -17.69 17.31 8.44
N ASN A 643 -17.27 18.39 9.07
CA ASN A 643 -18.19 19.44 9.53
C ASN A 643 -18.94 20.06 8.37
N CYS A 644 -18.26 20.40 7.26
CA CYS A 644 -18.89 20.94 6.06
C CYS A 644 -19.87 19.96 5.41
N LEU A 645 -19.61 18.65 5.42
CA LEU A 645 -20.58 17.65 4.95
C LEU A 645 -21.84 17.63 5.81
N ASN A 646 -21.68 17.68 7.13
CA ASN A 646 -22.81 17.73 8.06
C ASN A 646 -23.64 19.03 7.90
N ASP A 647 -22.95 20.16 7.72
CA ASP A 647 -23.59 21.43 7.45
C ASP A 647 -24.33 21.42 6.09
N GLY A 648 -23.75 20.73 5.09
CA GLY A 648 -24.39 20.52 3.80
C GLY A 648 -25.69 19.70 3.90
N LYS A 649 -25.68 18.61 4.68
CA LYS A 649 -26.88 17.81 4.99
C LYS A 649 -27.92 18.64 5.75
N LYS A 650 -27.49 19.50 6.69
CA LYS A 650 -28.36 20.42 7.41
C LYS A 650 -28.98 21.47 6.48
N LEU A 651 -28.20 22.08 5.59
CA LEU A 651 -28.73 22.99 4.56
C LEU A 651 -29.74 22.30 3.64
N GLN A 652 -29.43 21.06 3.22
CA GLN A 652 -30.36 20.27 2.41
C GLN A 652 -31.68 20.05 3.13
N SER A 653 -31.67 19.68 4.41
CA SER A 653 -32.90 19.49 5.19
C SER A 653 -33.69 20.81 5.34
N CYS A 654 -33.01 21.96 5.43
CA CYS A 654 -33.68 23.26 5.43
C CYS A 654 -34.31 23.61 4.07
N LEU A 655 -33.69 23.23 2.96
CA LEU A 655 -34.25 23.42 1.62
C LEU A 655 -35.50 22.55 1.38
N GLU A 656 -35.52 21.34 1.96
CA GLU A 656 -36.61 20.36 1.84
C GLU A 656 -37.70 20.53 2.92
N SER A 657 -37.50 21.41 3.90
CA SER A 657 -38.39 21.55 5.04
C SER A 657 -39.81 21.97 4.63
N ASN A 658 -40.82 21.35 5.21
CA ASN A 658 -42.22 21.74 5.12
C ASN A 658 -42.57 22.85 6.11
N ASP A 659 -41.75 23.10 7.13
CA ASP A 659 -41.89 24.16 8.11
C ASP A 659 -41.47 25.51 7.47
N ALA A 660 -42.41 26.42 7.28
CA ALA A 660 -42.18 27.68 6.60
C ALA A 660 -41.14 28.59 7.29
N ASP A 661 -40.93 28.42 8.62
CA ASP A 661 -39.95 29.24 9.35
C ASP A 661 -38.51 28.66 9.24
N LYS A 662 -38.39 27.35 9.04
CA LYS A 662 -37.12 26.65 8.82
C LYS A 662 -36.74 26.50 7.35
N LYS A 663 -37.69 26.74 6.45
CA LYS A 663 -37.48 26.58 5.01
C LYS A 663 -36.58 27.66 4.46
N LEU A 664 -35.47 27.26 3.84
CA LEU A 664 -34.63 28.14 3.04
C LEU A 664 -35.05 28.12 1.56
N SER A 665 -35.09 29.27 0.93
CA SER A 665 -35.26 29.30 -0.53
C SER A 665 -33.94 28.99 -1.24
N THR A 666 -34.02 28.29 -2.35
CA THR A 666 -32.85 27.97 -3.20
C THR A 666 -32.11 29.25 -3.63
N GLY A 667 -32.84 30.36 -3.87
CA GLY A 667 -32.24 31.64 -4.21
C GLY A 667 -31.36 32.24 -3.10
N VAL A 668 -31.68 32.00 -1.83
CA VAL A 668 -30.85 32.43 -0.68
C VAL A 668 -29.57 31.59 -0.65
N VAL A 669 -29.66 30.28 -0.86
CA VAL A 669 -28.48 29.38 -0.85
C VAL A 669 -27.56 29.68 -2.04
N TYR A 670 -28.10 30.01 -3.23
CA TYR A 670 -27.28 30.49 -4.36
C TYR A 670 -26.52 31.80 -4.06
N LYS A 671 -27.14 32.75 -3.32
CA LYS A 671 -26.42 33.94 -2.88
C LYS A 671 -25.26 33.64 -1.93
N MET A 672 -25.34 32.53 -1.17
CA MET A 672 -24.22 32.10 -0.31
C MET A 672 -22.98 31.76 -1.12
N ILE A 673 -23.11 31.18 -2.33
CA ILE A 673 -21.95 30.95 -3.21
C ILE A 673 -21.26 32.28 -3.58
N ASP A 674 -22.02 33.33 -3.89
CA ASP A 674 -21.42 34.64 -4.19
C ASP A 674 -20.66 35.20 -2.97
N PHE A 675 -21.16 34.98 -1.75
CA PHE A 675 -20.46 35.40 -0.55
C PHE A 675 -19.20 34.59 -0.29
N THR A 676 -19.23 33.26 -0.52
CA THR A 676 -18.01 32.44 -0.40
C THR A 676 -16.94 32.88 -1.39
N ASN A 677 -17.30 33.16 -2.64
CA ASN A 677 -16.39 33.66 -3.67
C ASN A 677 -15.78 35.03 -3.31
N ARG A 678 -16.57 35.90 -2.70
CA ARG A 678 -16.09 37.23 -2.27
C ARG A 678 -15.16 37.10 -1.03
N ALA A 679 -15.51 36.25 -0.08
CA ALA A 679 -14.70 35.98 1.08
C ALA A 679 -13.33 35.39 0.71
N GLU A 680 -13.30 34.50 -0.28
CA GLU A 680 -12.07 33.94 -0.82
C GLU A 680 -11.15 35.00 -1.43
N LYS A 681 -11.70 35.94 -2.21
CA LYS A 681 -10.94 37.08 -2.73
C LYS A 681 -10.34 37.95 -1.61
N VAL A 682 -11.06 38.10 -0.50
CA VAL A 682 -10.56 38.83 0.66
C VAL A 682 -9.46 38.03 1.36
N LYS A 683 -9.65 36.73 1.53
CA LYS A 683 -8.67 35.81 2.13
C LYS A 683 -7.34 35.79 1.33
N SER A 684 -7.43 35.71 0.01
CA SER A 684 -6.26 35.68 -0.88
C SER A 684 -5.59 37.04 -1.11
N GLY A 685 -6.13 38.15 -0.56
CA GLY A 685 -5.63 39.49 -0.80
C GLY A 685 -5.90 40.01 -2.23
N ASN A 686 -6.62 39.25 -3.06
CA ASN A 686 -6.89 39.58 -4.46
C ASN A 686 -8.16 40.46 -4.64
N VAL A 687 -8.25 41.50 -3.83
CA VAL A 687 -9.43 42.40 -3.84
C VAL A 687 -9.22 43.64 -4.70
N GLY A 688 -7.98 44.04 -4.98
CA GLY A 688 -7.68 45.31 -5.64
C GLY A 688 -8.39 46.49 -4.95
N ASP A 689 -8.83 47.47 -5.72
CA ASP A 689 -9.62 48.63 -5.24
C ASP A 689 -11.14 48.39 -5.22
N LEU A 690 -11.58 47.14 -5.47
CA LEU A 690 -13.00 46.82 -5.56
C LEU A 690 -13.67 46.78 -4.17
N LEU A 691 -14.69 47.61 -3.93
CA LEU A 691 -15.47 47.65 -2.68
C LEU A 691 -16.35 46.39 -2.50
N ARG A 692 -16.85 45.82 -3.60
CA ARG A 692 -17.79 44.70 -3.56
C ARG A 692 -17.31 43.46 -2.83
N PRO A 693 -16.05 42.97 -3.00
CA PRO A 693 -15.56 41.87 -2.18
C PRO A 693 -15.48 42.22 -0.68
N ARG A 694 -15.06 43.44 -0.33
CA ARG A 694 -14.88 43.87 1.06
C ARG A 694 -16.20 43.96 1.85
N THR A 695 -17.34 44.17 1.20
CA THR A 695 -18.67 44.26 1.83
C THR A 695 -19.37 42.89 1.98
N TRP A 696 -18.70 41.80 1.68
CA TRP A 696 -19.33 40.46 1.70
C TRP A 696 -20.02 40.15 3.03
N LYS A 697 -19.41 40.46 4.17
CA LYS A 697 -19.90 40.15 5.51
C LYS A 697 -21.20 40.90 5.81
N SER A 698 -21.22 42.19 5.60
CA SER A 698 -22.41 43.01 5.84
C SER A 698 -23.59 42.58 4.95
N ASN A 699 -23.29 42.27 3.67
CA ASN A 699 -24.32 41.79 2.74
C ASN A 699 -24.82 40.39 3.11
N PHE A 700 -23.94 39.50 3.56
CA PHE A 700 -24.30 38.18 4.06
C PHE A 700 -25.22 38.28 5.29
N CYS A 701 -24.83 39.04 6.31
CA CYS A 701 -25.64 39.26 7.51
C CYS A 701 -27.02 39.85 7.17
N TYR A 702 -27.07 40.81 6.26
CA TYR A 702 -28.33 41.37 5.81
C TYR A 702 -29.24 40.37 5.09
N VAL A 703 -28.67 39.55 4.22
CA VAL A 703 -29.44 38.51 3.50
C VAL A 703 -29.97 37.46 4.47
N VAL A 704 -29.16 37.00 5.42
CA VAL A 704 -29.57 36.04 6.45
C VAL A 704 -30.67 36.64 7.32
N ALA A 705 -30.46 37.84 7.89
CA ALA A 705 -31.43 38.48 8.76
C ALA A 705 -32.81 38.72 8.10
N ARG A 706 -32.80 39.05 6.78
CA ARG A 706 -34.02 39.32 6.02
C ARG A 706 -34.79 38.04 5.62
N ASN A 707 -34.10 36.94 5.35
CA ASN A 707 -34.69 35.76 4.72
C ASN A 707 -34.83 34.55 5.64
N VAL A 708 -34.24 34.56 6.84
CA VAL A 708 -34.26 33.46 7.79
C VAL A 708 -35.05 33.87 9.04
N LYS A 709 -36.20 33.23 9.27
CA LYS A 709 -37.09 33.56 10.37
C LYS A 709 -36.71 32.84 11.66
N ASP A 710 -36.39 31.54 11.56
CA ASP A 710 -36.00 30.74 12.72
C ASP A 710 -34.68 31.29 13.33
N GLU A 711 -34.72 31.59 14.63
CA GLU A 711 -33.60 32.26 15.31
C GLU A 711 -32.37 31.35 15.39
N LYS A 712 -32.56 30.07 15.72
CA LYS A 712 -31.44 29.12 15.80
C LYS A 712 -30.78 28.88 14.45
N LEU A 713 -31.59 28.78 13.39
CA LEU A 713 -31.08 28.67 12.03
C LEU A 713 -30.33 29.93 11.61
N ARG A 714 -30.82 31.10 12.01
CA ARG A 714 -30.17 32.40 11.74
C ARG A 714 -28.82 32.51 12.42
N GLU A 715 -28.74 32.16 13.73
CA GLU A 715 -27.49 32.17 14.48
C GLU A 715 -26.47 31.20 13.87
N TRP A 716 -26.91 29.99 13.53
CA TRP A 716 -26.04 29.01 12.89
C TRP A 716 -25.50 29.52 11.54
N LEU A 717 -26.32 30.09 10.69
CA LEU A 717 -25.84 30.65 9.42
C LEU A 717 -24.88 31.84 9.65
N LEU A 718 -25.17 32.73 10.60
CA LEU A 718 -24.31 33.86 10.91
C LEU A 718 -22.93 33.44 11.45
N SER A 719 -22.79 32.25 12.03
CA SER A 719 -21.52 31.75 12.49
C SER A 719 -20.48 31.60 11.36
N PHE A 720 -20.92 31.34 10.13
CA PHE A 720 -20.03 31.29 8.96
C PHE A 720 -19.54 32.68 8.51
N GLY A 721 -20.21 33.74 8.94
CA GLY A 721 -19.82 35.16 8.69
C GLY A 721 -18.74 35.69 9.65
N THR A 722 -18.18 34.88 10.54
CA THR A 722 -17.19 35.33 11.54
C THR A 722 -15.85 35.72 10.92
N SER A 723 -15.39 34.96 9.93
CA SER A 723 -14.14 35.19 9.21
C SER A 723 -14.25 34.89 7.71
N PRO A 724 -13.35 35.45 6.88
CA PRO A 724 -13.28 35.07 5.46
C PRO A 724 -13.04 33.57 5.26
N GLU A 725 -12.25 32.96 6.13
CA GLU A 725 -11.95 31.53 6.08
C GLU A 725 -13.17 30.65 6.36
N ALA A 726 -13.91 30.91 7.44
CA ALA A 726 -15.15 30.21 7.75
C ALA A 726 -16.16 30.29 6.60
N MET A 727 -16.31 31.49 5.99
CA MET A 727 -17.18 31.67 4.84
C MET A 727 -16.69 30.93 3.60
N THR A 728 -15.38 30.89 3.34
CA THR A 728 -14.82 30.15 2.20
C THR A 728 -15.04 28.64 2.38
N ASN A 729 -14.78 28.10 3.57
CA ASN A 729 -14.98 26.68 3.89
C ASN A 729 -16.47 26.28 3.74
N PHE A 730 -17.40 27.18 4.09
CA PHE A 730 -18.84 26.97 3.94
C PHE A 730 -19.28 26.70 2.49
N ARG A 731 -18.44 27.02 1.48
CA ARG A 731 -18.69 26.68 0.06
C ARG A 731 -18.97 25.20 -0.11
N ILE A 732 -18.24 24.32 0.60
CA ILE A 732 -18.42 22.86 0.50
C ILE A 732 -19.85 22.48 0.89
N ALA A 733 -20.35 22.99 2.02
CA ALA A 733 -21.71 22.75 2.49
C ALA A 733 -22.77 23.28 1.53
N VAL A 734 -22.57 24.50 1.03
CA VAL A 734 -23.50 25.16 0.09
C VAL A 734 -23.58 24.40 -1.22
N CYS A 735 -22.42 24.02 -1.80
CA CYS A 735 -22.37 23.24 -3.03
C CYS A 735 -23.02 21.86 -2.83
N TYR A 736 -22.70 21.15 -1.74
CA TYR A 736 -23.32 19.87 -1.41
C TYR A 736 -24.86 19.98 -1.41
N ALA A 737 -25.42 20.94 -0.68
CA ALA A 737 -26.87 21.14 -0.59
C ALA A 737 -27.52 21.48 -1.94
N LEU A 738 -26.87 22.31 -2.78
CA LEU A 738 -27.38 22.66 -4.10
C LEU A 738 -27.32 21.49 -5.09
N TYR A 739 -26.27 20.67 -5.04
CA TYR A 739 -26.17 19.51 -5.91
C TYR A 739 -27.19 18.43 -5.54
N THR A 740 -27.55 18.29 -4.25
CA THR A 740 -28.58 17.36 -3.81
C THR A 740 -29.99 17.78 -4.18
N GLN A 741 -30.25 19.10 -4.34
CA GLN A 741 -31.57 19.64 -4.68
C GLN A 741 -31.89 19.65 -6.18
N ARG A 742 -30.89 19.70 -7.05
CA ARG A 742 -31.12 19.73 -8.50
C ARG A 742 -31.69 18.39 -8.97
N LYS A 743 -32.96 18.40 -9.38
CA LYS A 743 -33.53 17.34 -10.20
C LYS A 743 -32.97 17.54 -11.62
N SER A 744 -32.32 16.52 -12.17
CA SER A 744 -31.81 16.50 -13.54
C SER A 744 -32.97 16.49 -14.54
#